data_9e3552168c1cc9844ceba99ba6866656
#
_entry.id   9e3552168c1cc9844ceba99ba6866656
#
_cell.length_a   1.000
_cell.length_b   1.000
_cell.length_c   1.000
_cell.angle_alpha   90.00
_cell.angle_beta   90.00
_cell.angle_gamma   90.00
#
_symmetry.space_group_name_H-M   'P 1'
#
loop_
_entity.id
_entity.type
_entity.pdbx_description
1 polymer ?
#
loop_
_entity_poly.entity_id
_entity_poly.type
_entity_poly.pdbx_seq_one_letter_code
_entity_poly.pdbx_strand_id
1 'polypeptide(L)'
;MWQSSVTELRQRWGGAHENVAGKDRAAPGQRRNSYKCFWRRRKRKTEGFHARLFKMNDSGEGPTKDAPQKGSRGRIIAMAFVPGKWSEDIHVRDFINKNYTPYDGDESFLAGPTQATLDLWDKILELRKKEKENGGVLDIDEHTISTITSHAPGYIDKDKEKIVGLQTDAPLKRAIMPFGGIRMVRSSLDAYAREMDPEVEHVFQYRKTHNDGVFDAYTPEMQRARHCGILTGLPDAYGRGRIIGDYRRIPLYGTAFLIAQKRKAKDQILSDVMDVETIQQREEISEQVKSLYELTKMAQSYGFDISRAARNFTEAVQWLYFGYLGVVKEQNGAAMSLGRVSTFLDIYAEEELKNGTMTESEIQEVVDHFIMKLRIVRFLRTPAYDELFSGDPTWITESIGGIGLDGRHMVTKMSYRFLHTLENIGSAPEPNMTILWSPNLPENFKKYCAKISINTSSIQYESDELMREKFGDDYAIACCVSAMRVGKQMQFFGARANLAKALLYSINGGRDEKTGDQVGPVRNPITSEYLDYDEVMARFDETCAWLSKLYINTLNVIHYMHDKYCYERLEMALHDEKIDRTMACGLSGLSVIADSLSAIKYAKVKPIRNEQGLAVDFEITGDYPQYGNDNPKVDRIAAEVVRKFMKHLSKHKCYRNARPTQSILTITSNVVYGKKTGSTPDGRKAGEPFAPGANPMHGRDRSGAVASMRSVANLQYDYSEDGISYTFSILPSTLGKTLEEQQVNLYNLLDGYFTDGGHHINVNVILRKTLLDAMDHPEKYPQLTIRVSGYAVNFTTLTHEQQLEVVRRTVHSKM
;
A
#
# COMPACT_ATOMS: atom_id res chain seq x y z
N MET A 1 11.44 28.99 14.36
CA MET A 1 12.89 28.91 14.55
C MET A 1 13.58 28.15 13.40
N TRP A 2 13.19 28.37 12.14
CA TRP A 2 13.75 27.62 10.98
C TRP A 2 14.09 28.51 9.78
N GLN A 3 14.22 29.83 10.02
CA GLN A 3 14.61 30.79 8.96
C GLN A 3 16.05 31.31 9.08
N SER A 4 16.78 30.98 10.15
CA SER A 4 18.16 31.46 10.34
C SER A 4 19.27 30.54 9.82
N SER A 5 18.99 29.29 9.48
CA SER A 5 20.02 28.31 9.09
C SER A 5 20.32 28.24 7.58
N VAL A 6 19.50 28.85 6.73
CA VAL A 6 19.68 28.77 5.26
C VAL A 6 20.57 29.85 4.72
N THR A 7 20.77 30.94 5.46
CA THR A 7 21.55 32.10 5.00
C THR A 7 23.04 31.91 5.30
N GLU A 8 23.42 31.15 6.29
CA GLU A 8 24.86 30.90 6.63
C GLU A 8 25.54 29.87 5.70
N LEU A 9 24.79 28.96 5.09
CA LEU A 9 25.34 27.96 4.16
C LEU A 9 25.65 28.52 2.74
N ARG A 10 25.14 29.69 2.39
CA ARG A 10 25.42 30.33 1.09
C ARG A 10 26.73 31.14 1.05
N GLN A 11 27.34 31.43 2.19
CA GLN A 11 28.57 32.24 2.25
C GLN A 11 29.90 31.43 2.30
N ARG A 12 29.85 30.11 2.36
CA ARG A 12 31.03 29.24 2.44
C ARG A 12 31.47 28.57 1.12
N TRP A 13 30.72 28.72 0.02
CA TRP A 13 31.03 28.07 -1.27
C TRP A 13 31.09 29.04 -2.47
N GLY A 14 31.50 30.25 -2.24
CA GLY A 14 31.77 31.25 -3.29
C GLY A 14 33.25 31.63 -3.27
N GLY A 15 34.09 30.96 -4.03
CA GLY A 15 35.46 31.38 -4.20
C GLY A 15 36.43 30.31 -4.65
N ALA A 16 36.45 29.97 -5.94
CA ALA A 16 37.68 29.60 -6.66
C ALA A 16 37.34 29.15 -8.11
N HIS A 17 37.26 30.07 -9.04
CA HIS A 17 37.55 29.79 -10.44
C HIS A 17 38.07 31.07 -11.06
N GLU A 18 39.38 31.16 -11.18
CA GLU A 18 40.00 32.00 -12.23
C GLU A 18 41.29 31.35 -12.74
N ASN A 19 41.30 31.22 -14.07
CA ASN A 19 42.45 31.23 -14.98
C ASN A 19 43.52 30.13 -14.91
N VAL A 20 43.59 29.35 -15.99
CA VAL A 20 44.78 29.34 -16.85
C VAL A 20 44.40 28.95 -18.29
N ALA A 21 44.64 29.83 -19.23
CA ALA A 21 44.62 29.56 -20.66
C ALA A 21 46.07 29.34 -21.15
N GLY A 22 46.24 28.47 -22.14
CA GLY A 22 47.50 28.47 -22.91
C GLY A 22 47.80 27.16 -23.66
N LYS A 23 47.46 27.13 -24.93
CA LYS A 23 48.18 26.61 -26.13
C LYS A 23 49.08 25.34 -25.97
N ASP A 24 48.87 24.29 -26.81
CA ASP A 24 49.40 24.23 -28.17
C ASP A 24 49.01 22.92 -28.90
N ARG A 25 49.00 23.04 -30.22
CA ARG A 25 48.65 22.03 -31.24
C ARG A 25 49.75 20.96 -31.41
N ALA A 26 49.38 19.73 -31.72
CA ALA A 26 49.99 18.91 -32.78
C ALA A 26 49.17 17.62 -33.02
N ALA A 27 48.82 17.35 -34.26
CA ALA A 27 48.27 16.09 -34.78
C ALA A 27 49.40 15.25 -35.45
N PRO A 28 49.12 14.14 -36.16
CA PRO A 28 48.71 12.80 -35.65
C PRO A 28 49.74 11.73 -36.05
N GLY A 29 49.75 10.63 -35.35
CA GLY A 29 50.60 9.47 -35.72
C GLY A 29 50.05 8.12 -35.29
N GLN A 30 49.80 7.33 -36.28
CA GLN A 30 49.36 5.93 -36.26
C GLN A 30 50.00 5.05 -35.18
N ARG A 31 49.20 4.22 -34.51
CA ARG A 31 49.56 2.80 -34.26
C ARG A 31 48.33 1.94 -34.04
N ARG A 32 48.09 1.03 -34.99
CA ARG A 32 47.23 -0.13 -34.90
C ARG A 32 47.87 -1.23 -34.03
N ASN A 33 46.94 -2.08 -33.48
CA ASN A 33 47.20 -3.39 -32.94
C ASN A 33 47.63 -3.48 -31.43
N SER A 34 46.59 -3.76 -30.63
CA SER A 34 46.73 -4.78 -29.55
C SER A 34 45.42 -5.00 -28.77
N TYR A 35 44.31 -5.39 -29.42
CA TYR A 35 43.10 -5.83 -28.73
C TYR A 35 42.63 -7.18 -29.29
N LYS A 36 43.45 -8.23 -29.18
CA LYS A 36 43.00 -9.60 -29.56
C LYS A 36 43.46 -10.73 -28.63
N CYS A 37 43.85 -10.44 -27.37
CA CYS A 37 44.37 -11.51 -26.51
C CYS A 37 43.68 -11.69 -25.13
N PHE A 38 42.58 -11.01 -24.83
CA PHE A 38 42.00 -11.10 -23.47
C PHE A 38 40.69 -11.93 -23.37
N TRP A 39 40.10 -12.38 -24.50
CA TRP A 39 38.79 -13.08 -24.47
C TRP A 39 38.86 -14.61 -24.55
N ARG A 40 40.02 -15.22 -24.72
CA ARG A 40 40.13 -16.69 -24.83
C ARG A 40 40.38 -17.43 -23.51
N ARG A 41 40.65 -16.75 -22.38
CA ARG A 41 40.89 -17.44 -21.11
C ARG A 41 39.71 -17.48 -20.12
N ARG A 42 38.60 -16.81 -20.41
CA ARG A 42 37.41 -16.83 -19.53
C ARG A 42 36.37 -17.89 -19.94
N LYS A 43 36.35 -18.34 -21.16
CA LYS A 43 35.39 -19.38 -21.63
C LYS A 43 35.64 -20.78 -21.07
N ARG A 44 36.84 -21.11 -20.59
CA ARG A 44 37.16 -22.45 -20.03
C ARG A 44 36.86 -22.61 -18.53
N LYS A 45 36.52 -21.53 -17.79
CA LYS A 45 36.17 -21.65 -16.35
C LYS A 45 34.65 -21.66 -16.11
N THR A 46 33.85 -21.20 -17.06
CA THR A 46 32.38 -21.20 -16.92
C THR A 46 31.73 -22.48 -17.41
N GLU A 47 32.34 -23.20 -18.32
CA GLU A 47 31.82 -24.50 -18.79
C GLU A 47 31.99 -25.64 -17.77
N GLY A 48 32.97 -25.52 -16.83
CA GLY A 48 33.17 -26.48 -15.74
C GLY A 48 32.17 -26.37 -14.58
N PHE A 49 31.50 -25.23 -14.44
CA PHE A 49 30.55 -25.01 -13.36
C PHE A 49 29.11 -25.45 -13.74
N HIS A 50 28.75 -25.32 -15.01
CA HIS A 50 27.45 -25.78 -15.51
C HIS A 50 27.34 -27.29 -15.67
N ALA A 51 28.46 -28.00 -15.90
CA ALA A 51 28.45 -29.45 -16.07
C ALA A 51 28.35 -30.25 -14.78
N ARG A 52 28.59 -29.64 -13.61
CA ARG A 52 28.46 -30.31 -12.31
C ARG A 52 27.06 -30.30 -11.70
N LEU A 53 26.16 -29.43 -12.15
CA LEU A 53 24.76 -29.37 -11.68
C LEU A 53 23.81 -30.31 -12.44
N PHE A 54 24.25 -30.85 -13.60
CA PHE A 54 23.44 -31.77 -14.41
C PHE A 54 23.85 -33.25 -14.36
N LYS A 55 24.81 -33.63 -13.50
CA LYS A 55 25.30 -35.04 -13.38
C LYS A 55 25.01 -35.69 -12.01
N MET A 56 24.02 -35.30 -11.28
CA MET A 56 23.62 -35.95 -10.02
C MET A 56 22.25 -36.64 -10.07
N ASN A 57 21.86 -37.19 -11.21
CA ASN A 57 20.67 -38.05 -11.26
C ASN A 57 20.82 -39.15 -12.34
N ASP A 58 21.90 -39.97 -12.30
CA ASP A 58 21.91 -41.29 -12.93
C ASP A 58 23.12 -42.08 -12.38
N SER A 59 22.96 -42.72 -11.27
CA SER A 59 23.73 -43.90 -10.88
C SER A 59 22.87 -44.76 -9.98
N GLY A 60 22.26 -45.78 -10.57
CA GLY A 60 21.65 -46.84 -9.82
C GLY A 60 22.72 -47.70 -9.18
N GLU A 61 22.75 -47.76 -7.89
CA GLU A 61 23.33 -48.90 -7.12
C GLU A 61 22.38 -49.28 -6.01
N GLY A 62 22.09 -50.57 -5.95
CA GLY A 62 21.13 -51.20 -5.06
C GLY A 62 21.55 -51.23 -3.59
N PRO A 63 20.62 -51.56 -2.69
CA PRO A 63 20.75 -51.33 -1.27
C PRO A 63 21.56 -52.41 -0.58
N THR A 64 22.57 -52.00 0.19
CA THR A 64 23.15 -52.82 1.25
C THR A 64 22.22 -52.78 2.48
N LYS A 65 21.96 -53.97 2.99
CA LYS A 65 21.16 -54.22 4.20
C LYS A 65 21.97 -53.82 5.43
N ASP A 66 21.54 -52.85 6.17
CA ASP A 66 21.70 -52.76 7.62
C ASP A 66 20.55 -51.99 8.22
N ALA A 67 19.88 -52.61 9.17
CA ALA A 67 18.69 -52.11 9.83
C ALA A 67 19.04 -51.24 11.04
N PRO A 68 18.36 -50.07 11.19
CA PRO A 68 18.12 -49.51 12.50
C PRO A 68 16.65 -49.35 12.82
N GLN A 69 16.35 -49.65 14.03
CA GLN A 69 15.22 -49.42 14.93
C GLN A 69 14.02 -48.58 14.46
N LYS A 70 12.84 -49.13 14.83
CA LYS A 70 11.49 -48.59 14.68
C LYS A 70 11.32 -47.22 15.35
N GLY A 71 11.30 -46.14 14.50
CA GLY A 71 10.64 -44.87 14.78
C GLY A 71 9.42 -44.77 13.87
N SER A 72 8.31 -44.30 14.35
CA SER A 72 7.04 -44.14 13.64
C SER A 72 7.22 -43.45 12.29
N ARG A 73 7.16 -44.21 11.21
CA ARG A 73 7.12 -43.66 9.83
C ARG A 73 5.72 -43.13 9.60
N GLY A 74 5.53 -41.78 9.75
CA GLY A 74 4.42 -41.09 9.14
C GLY A 74 4.46 -41.35 7.61
N ARG A 75 3.44 -41.97 7.07
CA ARG A 75 3.22 -42.05 5.62
C ARG A 75 3.14 -40.60 5.09
N ILE A 76 4.06 -40.20 4.25
CA ILE A 76 3.89 -38.96 3.44
C ILE A 76 2.78 -39.32 2.44
N ILE A 77 1.55 -38.92 2.74
CA ILE A 77 0.43 -38.97 1.79
C ILE A 77 0.65 -37.79 0.86
N ALA A 78 0.90 -38.06 -0.41
CA ALA A 78 0.99 -36.98 -1.41
C ALA A 78 -0.40 -36.30 -1.55
N MET A 79 -0.45 -34.99 -1.45
CA MET A 79 -1.68 -34.22 -1.70
C MET A 79 -2.18 -34.48 -3.12
N ALA A 80 -3.44 -34.87 -3.24
CA ALA A 80 -4.05 -35.23 -4.52
C ALA A 80 -5.00 -34.12 -4.97
N PHE A 81 -4.45 -33.08 -5.58
CA PHE A 81 -5.27 -31.99 -6.13
C PHE A 81 -5.88 -32.36 -7.48
N VAL A 82 -7.07 -31.84 -7.76
CA VAL A 82 -7.75 -31.99 -9.04
C VAL A 82 -6.94 -31.27 -10.13
N PRO A 83 -6.46 -32.00 -11.16
CA PRO A 83 -5.65 -31.38 -12.21
C PRO A 83 -6.47 -30.43 -13.08
N GLY A 84 -5.76 -29.52 -13.76
CA GLY A 84 -6.35 -28.55 -14.66
C GLY A 84 -5.27 -27.80 -15.43
N LYS A 85 -5.62 -26.66 -15.99
CA LYS A 85 -4.65 -25.80 -16.70
C LYS A 85 -3.46 -25.42 -15.83
N TRP A 86 -3.69 -25.31 -14.53
CA TRP A 86 -2.65 -25.01 -13.55
C TRP A 86 -1.52 -26.05 -13.50
N SER A 87 -1.79 -27.30 -13.87
CA SER A 87 -0.78 -28.34 -13.90
C SER A 87 0.09 -28.33 -15.17
N GLU A 88 -0.30 -27.52 -16.17
CA GLU A 88 0.42 -27.39 -17.46
C GLU A 88 1.17 -26.07 -17.57
N ASP A 89 0.62 -25.00 -17.01
CA ASP A 89 1.17 -23.65 -17.06
C ASP A 89 0.73 -22.84 -15.83
N ILE A 90 1.17 -21.58 -15.68
CA ILE A 90 0.82 -20.72 -14.54
C ILE A 90 -0.65 -20.28 -14.62
N HIS A 91 -1.51 -20.96 -13.87
CA HIS A 91 -2.94 -20.68 -13.75
C HIS A 91 -3.44 -20.86 -12.30
N VAL A 92 -3.00 -20.00 -11.38
CA VAL A 92 -3.36 -20.10 -9.95
C VAL A 92 -4.88 -20.08 -9.75
N ARG A 93 -5.60 -19.26 -10.50
CA ARG A 93 -7.07 -19.19 -10.37
C ARG A 93 -7.76 -20.49 -10.79
N ASP A 94 -7.26 -21.22 -11.79
CA ASP A 94 -7.78 -22.54 -12.17
C ASP A 94 -7.55 -23.57 -11.05
N PHE A 95 -6.39 -23.53 -10.38
CA PHE A 95 -6.13 -24.36 -9.20
C PHE A 95 -7.16 -24.12 -8.11
N ILE A 96 -7.39 -22.85 -7.76
CA ILE A 96 -8.38 -22.48 -6.73
C ILE A 96 -9.76 -22.98 -7.12
N ASN A 97 -10.25 -22.67 -8.32
CA ASN A 97 -11.59 -23.03 -8.77
C ASN A 97 -11.89 -24.52 -8.73
N LYS A 98 -10.88 -25.34 -8.96
CA LYS A 98 -11.03 -26.80 -9.00
C LYS A 98 -10.90 -27.45 -7.62
N ASN A 99 -10.30 -26.80 -6.65
CA ASN A 99 -9.88 -27.45 -5.42
C ASN A 99 -10.47 -26.83 -4.14
N TYR A 100 -10.94 -25.56 -4.15
CA TYR A 100 -11.52 -24.96 -2.95
C TYR A 100 -12.94 -25.45 -2.68
N THR A 101 -13.31 -25.46 -1.43
CA THR A 101 -14.64 -25.78 -0.94
C THR A 101 -15.24 -24.59 -0.22
N PRO A 102 -16.37 -24.01 -0.72
CA PRO A 102 -17.08 -22.97 0.03
C PRO A 102 -17.53 -23.47 1.41
N TYR A 103 -17.56 -22.57 2.39
CA TYR A 103 -17.98 -22.88 3.75
C TYR A 103 -19.14 -21.98 4.19
N ASP A 104 -20.30 -22.58 4.45
CA ASP A 104 -21.54 -21.93 4.89
C ASP A 104 -21.77 -22.04 6.42
N GLY A 105 -20.93 -22.75 7.14
CA GLY A 105 -21.04 -22.94 8.59
C GLY A 105 -20.66 -21.69 9.38
N ASP A 106 -20.65 -21.83 10.69
CA ASP A 106 -20.30 -20.78 11.64
C ASP A 106 -18.86 -20.93 12.16
N GLU A 107 -18.48 -20.12 13.15
CA GLU A 107 -17.15 -20.09 13.76
C GLU A 107 -16.87 -21.18 14.78
N SER A 108 -17.79 -22.13 15.01
CA SER A 108 -17.69 -23.14 16.10
C SER A 108 -16.52 -24.12 15.97
N PHE A 109 -15.94 -24.26 14.77
CA PHE A 109 -14.76 -25.10 14.53
C PHE A 109 -13.43 -24.45 14.96
N LEU A 110 -13.40 -23.13 15.16
CA LEU A 110 -12.18 -22.37 15.41
C LEU A 110 -11.51 -22.79 16.72
N ALA A 111 -10.19 -22.91 16.69
CA ALA A 111 -9.38 -23.22 17.86
C ALA A 111 -8.77 -21.95 18.48
N GLY A 112 -8.72 -21.90 19.79
CA GLY A 112 -7.99 -20.86 20.51
C GLY A 112 -6.47 -20.93 20.28
N PRO A 113 -5.72 -19.93 20.77
CA PRO A 113 -4.27 -19.88 20.60
C PRO A 113 -3.58 -20.99 21.39
N THR A 114 -2.54 -21.57 20.80
CA THR A 114 -1.69 -22.52 21.53
C THR A 114 -0.78 -21.79 22.53
N GLN A 115 -0.17 -22.51 23.48
CA GLN A 115 0.78 -21.90 24.40
C GLN A 115 2.01 -21.32 23.65
N ALA A 116 2.46 -21.97 22.57
CA ALA A 116 3.55 -21.44 21.74
C ALA A 116 3.16 -20.11 21.06
N THR A 117 1.93 -19.99 20.58
CA THR A 117 1.36 -18.75 20.04
C THR A 117 1.40 -17.62 21.07
N LEU A 118 0.93 -17.89 22.30
CA LEU A 118 0.92 -16.92 23.39
C LEU A 118 2.33 -16.48 23.79
N ASP A 119 3.24 -17.44 24.00
CA ASP A 119 4.63 -17.16 24.37
C ASP A 119 5.36 -16.29 23.34
N LEU A 120 5.16 -16.55 22.04
CA LEU A 120 5.75 -15.75 20.95
C LEU A 120 5.15 -14.36 20.89
N TRP A 121 3.83 -14.26 21.09
CA TRP A 121 3.15 -12.97 21.02
C TRP A 121 3.52 -12.08 22.22
N ASP A 122 3.60 -12.64 23.42
CA ASP A 122 4.07 -11.92 24.61
C ASP A 122 5.50 -11.38 24.42
N LYS A 123 6.40 -12.19 23.84
CA LYS A 123 7.75 -11.73 23.49
C LYS A 123 7.74 -10.57 22.51
N ILE A 124 6.87 -10.61 21.49
CA ILE A 124 6.70 -9.49 20.54
C ILE A 124 6.16 -8.24 21.23
N LEU A 125 5.18 -8.37 22.13
CA LEU A 125 4.62 -7.23 22.87
C LEU A 125 5.66 -6.57 23.76
N GLU A 126 6.52 -7.35 24.42
CA GLU A 126 7.66 -6.82 25.19
C GLU A 126 8.65 -6.03 24.31
N LEU A 127 8.97 -6.56 23.13
CA LEU A 127 9.86 -5.87 22.18
C LEU A 127 9.21 -4.58 21.65
N ARG A 128 7.91 -4.59 21.36
CA ARG A 128 7.17 -3.38 20.97
C ARG A 128 7.09 -2.33 22.07
N LYS A 129 7.00 -2.76 23.32
CA LYS A 129 7.07 -1.84 24.46
C LYS A 129 8.43 -1.14 24.50
N LYS A 130 9.52 -1.88 24.35
CA LYS A 130 10.89 -1.34 24.26
C LYS A 130 11.07 -0.44 23.04
N GLU A 131 10.52 -0.81 21.87
CA GLU A 131 10.50 0.01 20.66
C GLU A 131 9.87 1.39 20.94
N LYS A 132 8.74 1.42 21.64
CA LYS A 132 8.06 2.66 22.03
C LYS A 132 8.88 3.49 23.04
N GLU A 133 9.47 2.85 24.04
CA GLU A 133 10.33 3.49 25.05
C GLU A 133 11.58 4.11 24.41
N ASN A 134 12.10 3.52 23.32
CA ASN A 134 13.24 4.01 22.54
C ASN A 134 12.85 5.05 21.46
N GLY A 135 11.68 5.65 21.55
CA GLY A 135 11.25 6.69 20.59
C GLY A 135 10.72 6.15 19.25
N GLY A 136 10.27 4.88 19.19
CA GLY A 136 9.61 4.27 18.05
C GLY A 136 10.48 3.38 17.18
N VAL A 137 11.76 3.22 17.52
CA VAL A 137 12.69 2.28 16.85
C VAL A 137 13.40 1.45 17.92
N LEU A 138 13.35 0.12 17.81
CA LEU A 138 14.04 -0.77 18.73
C LEU A 138 15.53 -0.84 18.43
N ASP A 139 15.86 -1.12 17.16
CA ASP A 139 17.25 -1.26 16.68
C ASP A 139 17.32 -1.03 15.16
N ILE A 140 18.52 -0.67 14.66
CA ILE A 140 18.82 -0.42 13.24
C ILE A 140 20.09 -1.17 12.88
N ASP A 141 20.12 -1.82 11.73
CA ASP A 141 21.36 -2.26 11.09
C ASP A 141 21.96 -1.08 10.31
N GLU A 142 22.99 -0.47 10.85
CA GLU A 142 23.65 0.71 10.29
C GLU A 142 24.69 0.35 9.22
N HIS A 143 25.03 -0.93 9.10
CA HIS A 143 26.16 -1.41 8.30
C HIS A 143 25.74 -2.09 7.00
N THR A 144 24.46 -2.55 6.89
CA THR A 144 24.04 -3.39 5.78
C THR A 144 22.91 -2.74 4.98
N ILE A 145 23.14 -2.50 3.68
CA ILE A 145 22.07 -2.15 2.76
C ILE A 145 21.27 -3.42 2.43
N SER A 146 19.96 -3.38 2.68
CA SER A 146 19.08 -4.54 2.53
C SER A 146 19.00 -5.05 1.10
N THR A 147 19.13 -6.36 0.97
CA THR A 147 18.83 -7.15 -0.24
C THR A 147 18.16 -8.44 0.19
N ILE A 148 17.65 -9.23 -0.76
CA ILE A 148 17.01 -10.53 -0.45
C ILE A 148 17.92 -11.43 0.42
N THR A 149 19.23 -11.36 0.23
CA THR A 149 20.21 -12.25 0.89
C THR A 149 21.22 -11.53 1.80
N SER A 150 21.00 -10.27 2.15
CA SER A 150 21.99 -9.46 2.89
C SER A 150 22.17 -9.87 4.35
N HIS A 151 21.12 -10.35 5.00
CA HIS A 151 21.14 -10.67 6.43
C HIS A 151 21.13 -12.18 6.66
N ALA A 152 21.77 -12.60 7.74
CA ALA A 152 21.67 -13.96 8.25
C ALA A 152 20.23 -14.30 8.66
N PRO A 153 19.86 -15.60 8.75
CA PRO A 153 18.54 -16.00 9.19
C PRO A 153 18.18 -15.47 10.58
N GLY A 154 17.07 -14.70 10.65
CA GLY A 154 16.53 -14.15 11.89
C GLY A 154 15.29 -14.90 12.37
N TYR A 155 15.10 -14.96 13.68
CA TYR A 155 14.01 -15.66 14.35
C TYR A 155 13.43 -14.80 15.49
N ILE A 156 12.15 -14.97 15.78
CA ILE A 156 11.57 -14.51 17.04
C ILE A 156 11.99 -15.45 18.16
N ASP A 157 11.73 -16.73 17.96
CA ASP A 157 12.20 -17.84 18.80
C ASP A 157 12.28 -19.10 17.94
N LYS A 158 13.52 -19.52 17.63
CA LYS A 158 13.79 -20.59 16.67
C LYS A 158 13.13 -21.93 17.02
N ASP A 159 12.97 -22.19 18.32
CA ASP A 159 12.47 -23.50 18.79
C ASP A 159 10.93 -23.55 18.86
N LYS A 160 10.25 -22.38 18.85
CA LYS A 160 8.80 -22.29 19.01
C LYS A 160 8.05 -21.92 17.72
N GLU A 161 8.66 -21.15 16.84
CA GLU A 161 7.96 -20.62 15.66
C GLU A 161 7.76 -21.66 14.55
N LYS A 162 6.54 -21.76 14.03
CA LYS A 162 6.17 -22.64 12.90
C LYS A 162 6.53 -22.01 11.56
N ILE A 163 6.45 -20.70 11.45
CA ILE A 163 6.81 -19.92 10.26
C ILE A 163 8.03 -19.07 10.58
N VAL A 164 9.12 -19.31 9.88
CA VAL A 164 10.42 -18.67 10.13
C VAL A 164 10.74 -17.58 9.11
N GLY A 165 11.59 -16.67 9.50
CA GLY A 165 12.11 -15.60 8.64
C GLY A 165 11.82 -14.22 9.19
N LEU A 166 12.84 -13.33 9.11
CA LEU A 166 12.74 -11.91 9.47
C LEU A 166 13.44 -11.07 8.39
N GLN A 167 13.14 -9.78 8.35
CA GLN A 167 13.78 -8.84 7.43
C GLN A 167 15.28 -8.71 7.68
N THR A 168 15.68 -8.77 8.95
CA THR A 168 17.08 -8.77 9.41
C THR A 168 17.35 -10.02 10.25
N ASP A 169 18.45 -10.05 10.95
CA ASP A 169 18.86 -11.10 11.87
C ASP A 169 18.12 -11.08 13.22
N ALA A 170 17.37 -10.00 13.52
CA ALA A 170 16.63 -9.86 14.78
C ALA A 170 15.23 -9.26 14.58
N PRO A 171 14.25 -9.58 15.48
CA PRO A 171 12.91 -9.04 15.39
C PRO A 171 12.90 -7.52 15.66
N LEU A 172 12.10 -6.78 14.89
CA LEU A 172 11.95 -5.32 14.93
C LEU A 172 13.23 -4.50 14.66
N LYS A 173 14.33 -5.13 14.31
CA LYS A 173 15.54 -4.46 13.85
C LYS A 173 15.36 -4.00 12.40
N ARG A 174 15.54 -2.72 12.15
CA ARG A 174 15.30 -2.09 10.85
C ARG A 174 16.53 -2.11 9.97
N ALA A 175 16.37 -2.30 8.68
CA ALA A 175 17.46 -2.31 7.71
C ALA A 175 17.52 -1.00 6.93
N ILE A 176 18.72 -0.61 6.49
CA ILE A 176 18.91 0.45 5.50
C ILE A 176 18.40 -0.06 4.16
N MET A 177 17.36 0.60 3.63
CA MET A 177 16.77 0.23 2.35
C MET A 177 17.51 0.89 1.18
N PRO A 178 17.61 0.20 0.02
CA PRO A 178 18.35 0.73 -1.13
C PRO A 178 17.65 1.90 -1.83
N PHE A 179 16.37 2.17 -1.50
CA PHE A 179 15.57 3.22 -2.10
C PHE A 179 15.66 4.52 -1.29
N GLY A 180 15.45 5.67 -1.94
CA GLY A 180 15.51 6.98 -1.31
C GLY A 180 16.90 7.59 -1.22
N GLY A 181 17.97 6.82 -1.44
CA GLY A 181 19.34 7.30 -1.49
C GLY A 181 19.91 7.83 -0.18
N ILE A 182 21.15 8.34 -0.26
CA ILE A 182 21.92 8.74 0.93
C ILE A 182 21.24 9.83 1.77
N ARG A 183 20.49 10.76 1.17
CA ARG A 183 19.78 11.81 1.91
C ARG A 183 18.73 11.23 2.84
N MET A 184 18.02 10.20 2.36
CA MET A 184 16.97 9.55 3.14
C MET A 184 17.56 8.71 4.26
N VAL A 185 18.65 8.00 3.98
CA VAL A 185 19.39 7.23 4.98
C VAL A 185 19.91 8.15 6.09
N ARG A 186 20.59 9.24 5.76
CA ARG A 186 21.06 10.22 6.75
C ARG A 186 19.91 10.79 7.59
N SER A 187 18.84 11.28 6.94
CA SER A 187 17.69 11.84 7.67
C SER A 187 17.04 10.83 8.60
N SER A 188 17.03 9.55 8.23
CA SER A 188 16.48 8.50 9.07
C SER A 188 17.41 8.14 10.24
N LEU A 189 18.72 8.05 10.02
CA LEU A 189 19.69 7.76 11.07
C LEU A 189 19.80 8.93 12.07
N ASP A 190 19.91 10.16 11.57
CA ASP A 190 19.96 11.38 12.39
C ASP A 190 18.76 11.49 13.34
N ALA A 191 17.55 11.12 12.85
CA ALA A 191 16.32 11.14 13.65
C ALA A 191 16.37 10.25 14.89
N TYR A 192 17.19 9.19 14.84
CA TYR A 192 17.35 8.22 15.95
C TYR A 192 18.74 8.28 16.59
N ALA A 193 19.47 9.37 16.38
CA ALA A 193 20.82 9.59 16.90
C ALA A 193 21.79 8.43 16.59
N ARG A 194 21.72 7.93 15.33
CA ARG A 194 22.62 6.88 14.81
C ARG A 194 23.61 7.48 13.83
N GLU A 195 24.81 6.94 13.82
CA GLU A 195 25.88 7.37 12.92
C GLU A 195 25.81 6.67 11.56
N MET A 196 26.26 7.34 10.51
CA MET A 196 26.37 6.77 9.17
C MET A 196 27.64 5.94 9.07
N ASP A 197 27.48 4.66 8.70
CA ASP A 197 28.63 3.83 8.36
C ASP A 197 29.32 4.37 7.08
N PRO A 198 30.65 4.62 7.12
CA PRO A 198 31.40 5.06 5.94
C PRO A 198 31.31 4.13 4.73
N GLU A 199 31.18 2.82 4.93
CA GLU A 199 30.99 1.84 3.83
C GLU A 199 29.63 2.00 3.17
N VAL A 200 28.56 2.23 3.95
CA VAL A 200 27.21 2.54 3.42
C VAL A 200 27.25 3.85 2.64
N GLU A 201 27.88 4.89 3.19
CA GLU A 201 28.03 6.17 2.50
C GLU A 201 28.80 6.01 1.18
N HIS A 202 29.87 5.22 1.18
CA HIS A 202 30.67 4.93 0.00
C HIS A 202 29.85 4.26 -1.12
N VAL A 203 28.99 3.31 -0.79
CA VAL A 203 28.11 2.65 -1.78
C VAL A 203 27.21 3.68 -2.48
N PHE A 204 26.61 4.61 -1.74
CA PHE A 204 25.73 5.63 -2.30
C PHE A 204 26.44 6.71 -3.12
N GLN A 205 27.77 6.84 -3.04
CA GLN A 205 28.55 7.70 -3.95
C GLN A 205 28.52 7.17 -5.40
N TYR A 206 28.41 5.85 -5.57
CA TYR A 206 28.41 5.20 -6.88
C TYR A 206 27.03 4.69 -7.30
N ARG A 207 26.06 4.64 -6.39
CA ARG A 207 24.72 4.16 -6.62
C ARG A 207 23.75 5.32 -6.68
N LYS A 208 23.42 5.77 -7.89
CA LYS A 208 22.30 6.69 -8.09
C LYS A 208 20.99 5.98 -7.77
N THR A 209 20.11 6.64 -7.01
CA THR A 209 18.79 6.12 -6.66
C THR A 209 17.69 6.84 -7.44
N HIS A 210 16.46 6.33 -7.36
CA HIS A 210 15.33 6.99 -7.99
C HIS A 210 15.09 8.39 -7.40
N ASN A 211 15.30 8.56 -6.09
CA ASN A 211 15.15 9.86 -5.44
C ASN A 211 16.10 10.92 -6.05
N ASP A 212 17.37 10.58 -6.23
CA ASP A 212 18.32 11.47 -6.89
C ASP A 212 17.88 11.81 -8.31
N GLY A 213 17.49 10.79 -9.09
CA GLY A 213 17.04 10.96 -10.47
C GLY A 213 15.79 11.83 -10.57
N VAL A 214 14.82 11.66 -9.68
CA VAL A 214 13.60 12.46 -9.64
C VAL A 214 13.91 13.93 -9.39
N PHE A 215 14.74 14.24 -8.37
CA PHE A 215 15.09 15.63 -8.05
C PHE A 215 15.96 16.28 -9.12
N ASP A 216 16.81 15.51 -9.82
CA ASP A 216 17.55 16.01 -10.98
C ASP A 216 16.63 16.36 -12.17
N ALA A 217 15.51 15.67 -12.31
CA ALA A 217 14.60 15.80 -13.45
C ALA A 217 13.39 16.69 -13.20
N TYR A 218 13.09 17.05 -11.96
CA TYR A 218 11.96 17.91 -11.64
C TYR A 218 12.13 19.31 -12.24
N THR A 219 11.07 19.77 -12.90
CA THR A 219 11.02 21.16 -13.35
C THR A 219 10.78 22.12 -12.17
N PRO A 220 11.12 23.43 -12.31
CA PRO A 220 10.79 24.42 -11.27
C PRO A 220 9.29 24.47 -10.91
N GLU A 221 8.41 24.17 -11.86
CA GLU A 221 6.96 24.11 -11.64
C GLU A 221 6.58 22.91 -10.75
N MET A 222 7.15 21.73 -11.00
CA MET A 222 6.95 20.54 -10.17
C MET A 222 7.48 20.75 -8.74
N GLN A 223 8.63 21.38 -8.60
CA GLN A 223 9.22 21.73 -7.30
C GLN A 223 8.32 22.69 -6.52
N ARG A 224 7.80 23.75 -7.16
CA ARG A 224 6.85 24.68 -6.52
C ARG A 224 5.56 23.99 -6.11
N ALA A 225 4.97 23.17 -6.98
CA ALA A 225 3.75 22.42 -6.68
C ALA A 225 3.91 21.47 -5.48
N ARG A 226 5.06 20.80 -5.36
CA ARG A 226 5.41 19.98 -4.20
C ARG A 226 5.57 20.81 -2.93
N HIS A 227 6.28 21.93 -3.01
CA HIS A 227 6.56 22.81 -1.86
C HIS A 227 5.29 23.43 -1.28
N CYS A 228 4.44 24.03 -2.10
CA CYS A 228 3.19 24.66 -1.64
C CYS A 228 2.09 23.65 -1.27
N GLY A 229 2.26 22.38 -1.62
CA GLY A 229 1.36 21.29 -1.23
C GLY A 229 0.10 21.19 -2.07
N ILE A 230 0.08 21.71 -3.30
CA ILE A 230 -0.99 21.39 -4.26
C ILE A 230 -0.86 19.95 -4.78
N LEU A 231 0.37 19.40 -4.82
CA LEU A 231 0.67 17.98 -4.95
C LEU A 231 1.35 17.50 -3.66
N THR A 232 0.81 16.45 -3.00
CA THR A 232 1.30 15.96 -1.71
C THR A 232 1.36 14.42 -1.71
N GLY A 233 2.36 13.86 -1.01
CA GLY A 233 2.55 12.40 -0.91
C GLY A 233 3.10 11.78 -2.19
N LEU A 234 3.91 12.51 -2.94
CA LEU A 234 4.59 12.01 -4.13
C LEU A 234 5.55 10.88 -3.75
N PRO A 235 5.56 9.73 -4.48
CA PRO A 235 6.46 8.61 -4.20
C PRO A 235 7.88 8.89 -4.75
N ASP A 236 8.44 10.03 -4.41
CA ASP A 236 9.75 10.50 -4.85
C ASP A 236 10.89 10.16 -3.88
N ALA A 237 10.57 9.64 -2.69
CA ALA A 237 11.53 9.37 -1.63
C ALA A 237 11.46 7.96 -1.04
N TYR A 238 10.57 7.11 -1.54
CA TYR A 238 10.39 5.74 -1.06
C TYR A 238 10.05 4.81 -2.23
N GLY A 239 10.03 3.48 -1.98
CA GLY A 239 9.73 2.49 -3.00
C GLY A 239 8.35 2.68 -3.63
N ARG A 240 8.21 2.20 -4.85
CA ARG A 240 6.95 2.30 -5.59
C ARG A 240 5.81 1.59 -4.90
N GLY A 241 4.99 1.40 -4.54
CA GLY A 241 3.94 0.60 -3.94
C GLY A 241 2.88 0.19 -4.95
N ARG A 242 1.85 -0.48 -4.45
CA ARG A 242 0.67 -0.92 -5.20
C ARG A 242 1.00 -1.86 -6.35
N ILE A 243 1.89 -2.79 -6.05
CA ILE A 243 2.13 -3.99 -6.80
C ILE A 243 1.77 -5.15 -5.87
N ILE A 244 1.06 -6.13 -6.37
CA ILE A 244 0.74 -7.35 -5.61
C ILE A 244 1.35 -8.51 -6.35
N GLY A 245 2.47 -9.03 -5.85
CA GLY A 245 3.06 -10.25 -6.36
C GLY A 245 2.12 -11.44 -6.14
N ASP A 246 1.97 -12.31 -7.12
CA ASP A 246 1.21 -13.53 -6.90
C ASP A 246 2.05 -14.54 -6.10
N TYR A 247 2.13 -14.33 -4.78
CA TYR A 247 2.92 -15.15 -3.86
C TYR A 247 2.47 -16.62 -3.84
N ARG A 248 1.24 -16.92 -4.27
CA ARG A 248 0.68 -18.27 -4.39
C ARG A 248 1.43 -19.12 -5.42
N ARG A 249 2.13 -18.48 -6.37
CA ARG A 249 2.94 -19.17 -7.40
C ARG A 249 4.10 -19.95 -6.79
N ILE A 250 4.69 -19.47 -5.70
CA ILE A 250 5.85 -20.12 -5.09
C ILE A 250 5.47 -21.47 -4.47
N PRO A 251 4.48 -21.57 -3.56
CA PRO A 251 4.05 -22.88 -3.04
C PRO A 251 3.46 -23.80 -4.10
N LEU A 252 2.79 -23.26 -5.13
CA LEU A 252 2.14 -24.08 -6.15
C LEU A 252 3.13 -24.69 -7.15
N TYR A 253 4.18 -23.96 -7.54
CA TYR A 253 5.09 -24.36 -8.62
C TYR A 253 6.54 -24.54 -8.20
N GLY A 254 7.00 -23.86 -7.16
CA GLY A 254 8.41 -23.76 -6.82
C GLY A 254 9.20 -22.80 -7.72
N THR A 255 10.32 -22.29 -7.21
CA THR A 255 11.13 -21.29 -7.95
C THR A 255 11.80 -21.85 -9.19
N ALA A 256 12.11 -23.15 -9.25
CA ALA A 256 12.73 -23.76 -10.43
C ALA A 256 11.80 -23.70 -11.66
N PHE A 257 10.52 -24.01 -11.47
CA PHE A 257 9.52 -23.90 -12.54
C PHE A 257 9.33 -22.45 -12.97
N LEU A 258 9.20 -21.52 -12.02
CA LEU A 258 9.03 -20.09 -12.32
C LEU A 258 10.22 -19.52 -13.11
N ILE A 259 11.46 -19.89 -12.76
CA ILE A 259 12.67 -19.52 -13.49
C ILE A 259 12.62 -20.05 -14.93
N ALA A 260 12.22 -21.31 -15.11
CA ALA A 260 12.12 -21.91 -16.45
C ALA A 260 11.07 -21.17 -17.32
N GLN A 261 9.91 -20.82 -16.74
CA GLN A 261 8.88 -20.06 -17.45
C GLN A 261 9.35 -18.65 -17.82
N LYS A 262 10.01 -17.93 -16.90
CA LYS A 262 10.58 -16.59 -17.21
C LYS A 262 11.65 -16.64 -18.31
N ARG A 263 12.49 -17.67 -18.34
CA ARG A 263 13.46 -17.87 -19.42
C ARG A 263 12.78 -18.13 -20.77
N LYS A 264 11.78 -19.02 -20.78
CA LYS A 264 10.97 -19.29 -21.97
C LYS A 264 10.30 -18.02 -22.48
N ALA A 265 9.69 -17.22 -21.58
CA ALA A 265 9.08 -15.94 -21.93
C ALA A 265 10.09 -14.96 -22.55
N LYS A 266 11.28 -14.83 -21.96
CA LYS A 266 12.35 -13.98 -22.50
C LYS A 266 12.77 -14.40 -23.92
N ASP A 267 12.83 -15.71 -24.19
CA ASP A 267 13.20 -16.23 -25.52
C ASP A 267 12.11 -15.98 -26.56
N GLN A 268 10.86 -15.75 -26.13
CA GLN A 268 9.72 -15.40 -27.00
C GLN A 268 9.63 -13.89 -27.31
N ILE A 269 10.31 -13.04 -26.54
CA ILE A 269 10.37 -11.60 -26.79
C ILE A 269 11.41 -11.33 -27.86
N LEU A 270 10.99 -11.46 -29.11
CA LEU A 270 11.82 -11.24 -30.29
C LEU A 270 11.24 -10.05 -31.06
N SER A 271 12.13 -9.21 -31.58
CA SER A 271 11.80 -8.11 -32.48
C SER A 271 12.92 -8.00 -33.54
N ASP A 272 12.57 -7.68 -34.76
CA ASP A 272 13.55 -7.38 -35.82
C ASP A 272 14.39 -6.14 -35.46
N VAL A 273 13.82 -5.26 -34.61
CA VAL A 273 14.51 -4.07 -34.10
C VAL A 273 14.51 -4.13 -32.58
N MET A 274 15.68 -4.09 -31.98
CA MET A 274 15.85 -3.94 -30.53
C MET A 274 15.60 -2.48 -30.11
N ASP A 275 14.34 -2.11 -30.03
CA ASP A 275 13.92 -0.79 -29.52
C ASP A 275 14.03 -0.74 -27.98
N VAL A 276 13.83 0.46 -27.42
CA VAL A 276 13.97 0.71 -25.99
C VAL A 276 13.05 -0.21 -25.16
N GLU A 277 11.82 -0.42 -25.58
CA GLU A 277 10.84 -1.22 -24.86
C GLU A 277 11.22 -2.71 -24.85
N THR A 278 11.62 -3.24 -26.00
CA THR A 278 12.09 -4.63 -26.13
C THR A 278 13.36 -4.89 -25.31
N ILE A 279 14.33 -3.97 -25.35
CA ILE A 279 15.58 -4.08 -24.56
C ILE A 279 15.25 -4.08 -23.08
N GLN A 280 14.45 -3.12 -22.62
CA GLN A 280 14.07 -2.98 -21.22
C GLN A 280 13.32 -4.22 -20.72
N GLN A 281 12.34 -4.72 -21.46
CA GLN A 281 11.57 -5.90 -21.08
C GLN A 281 12.46 -7.14 -20.95
N ARG A 282 13.40 -7.35 -21.84
CA ARG A 282 14.34 -8.47 -21.76
C ARG A 282 15.31 -8.36 -20.58
N GLU A 283 15.76 -7.15 -20.27
CA GLU A 283 16.58 -6.84 -19.08
C GLU A 283 15.80 -7.11 -17.80
N GLU A 284 14.58 -6.57 -17.69
CA GLU A 284 13.67 -6.76 -16.55
C GLU A 284 13.45 -8.26 -16.26
N ILE A 285 13.15 -9.07 -17.26
CA ILE A 285 13.00 -10.53 -17.08
C ILE A 285 14.30 -11.18 -16.60
N SER A 286 15.45 -10.70 -17.05
CA SER A 286 16.73 -11.23 -16.56
C SER A 286 16.96 -10.91 -15.07
N GLU A 287 16.56 -9.73 -14.63
CA GLU A 287 16.59 -9.33 -13.23
C GLU A 287 15.58 -10.14 -12.39
N GLN A 288 14.37 -10.39 -12.92
CA GLN A 288 13.38 -11.27 -12.29
C GLN A 288 13.94 -12.70 -12.07
N VAL A 289 14.62 -13.26 -13.07
CA VAL A 289 15.26 -14.58 -12.92
C VAL A 289 16.35 -14.57 -11.84
N LYS A 290 17.16 -13.51 -11.76
CA LYS A 290 18.18 -13.37 -10.69
C LYS A 290 17.55 -13.31 -9.31
N SER A 291 16.48 -12.53 -9.15
CA SER A 291 15.79 -12.39 -7.85
C SER A 291 15.16 -13.71 -7.37
N LEU A 292 14.63 -14.54 -8.28
CA LEU A 292 14.14 -15.88 -7.93
C LEU A 292 15.27 -16.84 -7.46
N TYR A 293 16.50 -16.73 -8.02
CA TYR A 293 17.64 -17.43 -7.48
C TYR A 293 18.07 -16.92 -6.11
N GLU A 294 18.04 -15.61 -5.90
CA GLU A 294 18.34 -14.98 -4.60
C GLU A 294 17.31 -15.42 -3.54
N LEU A 295 16.03 -15.48 -3.91
CA LEU A 295 14.95 -15.98 -3.04
C LEU A 295 15.21 -17.44 -2.66
N THR A 296 15.56 -18.30 -3.62
CA THR A 296 15.90 -19.71 -3.37
C THR A 296 17.08 -19.80 -2.39
N LYS A 297 18.12 -18.99 -2.58
CA LYS A 297 19.28 -18.95 -1.69
C LYS A 297 18.91 -18.47 -0.28
N MET A 298 18.03 -17.47 -0.16
CA MET A 298 17.51 -17.02 1.14
C MET A 298 16.80 -18.16 1.87
N ALA A 299 15.88 -18.87 1.21
CA ALA A 299 15.17 -20.00 1.80
C ALA A 299 16.11 -21.13 2.23
N GLN A 300 17.13 -21.43 1.42
CA GLN A 300 18.16 -22.42 1.75
C GLN A 300 18.96 -22.05 3.01
N SER A 301 19.18 -20.76 3.28
CA SER A 301 19.85 -20.33 4.51
C SER A 301 19.04 -20.66 5.77
N TYR A 302 17.71 -20.72 5.65
CA TYR A 302 16.78 -21.20 6.69
C TYR A 302 16.62 -22.74 6.71
N GLY A 303 17.23 -23.46 5.77
CA GLY A 303 17.16 -24.93 5.67
C GLY A 303 16.01 -25.46 4.78
N PHE A 304 15.38 -24.59 3.98
CA PHE A 304 14.25 -24.97 3.13
C PHE A 304 14.60 -24.99 1.64
N ASP A 305 14.00 -25.95 0.92
CA ASP A 305 14.10 -26.06 -0.54
C ASP A 305 12.79 -25.64 -1.21
N ILE A 306 12.70 -24.37 -1.59
CA ILE A 306 11.56 -23.81 -2.32
C ILE A 306 11.71 -23.92 -3.85
N SER A 307 12.71 -24.65 -4.34
CA SER A 307 12.84 -24.91 -5.78
C SER A 307 11.71 -25.76 -6.33
N ARG A 308 11.06 -26.53 -5.47
CA ARG A 308 9.91 -27.40 -5.71
C ARG A 308 8.61 -26.85 -5.14
N ALA A 309 7.49 -27.39 -5.60
CA ALA A 309 6.18 -27.12 -5.01
C ALA A 309 6.10 -27.58 -3.53
N ALA A 310 5.24 -26.90 -2.75
CA ALA A 310 4.93 -27.28 -1.37
C ALA A 310 4.21 -28.64 -1.30
N ARG A 311 4.49 -29.42 -0.26
CA ARG A 311 3.97 -30.78 -0.06
C ARG A 311 2.89 -30.87 1.02
N ASN A 312 2.75 -29.85 1.84
CA ASN A 312 1.83 -29.78 2.96
C ASN A 312 1.46 -28.33 3.27
N PHE A 313 0.53 -28.12 4.19
CA PHE A 313 0.04 -26.81 4.55
C PHE A 313 1.13 -25.91 5.14
N THR A 314 1.94 -26.40 6.06
CA THR A 314 3.02 -25.61 6.68
C THR A 314 4.05 -25.15 5.63
N GLU A 315 4.44 -26.02 4.69
CA GLU A 315 5.30 -25.65 3.57
C GLU A 315 4.61 -24.60 2.67
N ALA A 316 3.31 -24.74 2.39
CA ALA A 316 2.59 -23.79 1.53
C ALA A 316 2.60 -22.38 2.14
N VAL A 317 2.34 -22.25 3.44
CA VAL A 317 2.42 -20.97 4.16
C VAL A 317 3.85 -20.43 4.20
N GLN A 318 4.83 -21.29 4.48
CA GLN A 318 6.24 -20.90 4.58
C GLN A 318 6.80 -20.45 3.23
N TRP A 319 6.49 -21.15 2.10
CA TRP A 319 6.93 -20.77 0.75
C TRP A 319 6.33 -19.43 0.33
N LEU A 320 5.04 -19.24 0.60
CA LEU A 320 4.33 -18.01 0.36
C LEU A 320 4.96 -16.87 1.16
N TYR A 321 5.23 -17.09 2.46
CA TYR A 321 5.85 -16.10 3.32
C TYR A 321 7.29 -15.76 2.87
N PHE A 322 8.09 -16.73 2.44
CA PHE A 322 9.42 -16.43 1.89
C PHE A 322 9.35 -15.55 0.65
N GLY A 323 8.36 -15.75 -0.22
CA GLY A 323 8.12 -14.85 -1.34
C GLY A 323 7.85 -13.42 -0.89
N TYR A 324 6.93 -13.26 0.06
CA TYR A 324 6.62 -11.97 0.66
C TYR A 324 7.83 -11.34 1.38
N LEU A 325 8.53 -12.13 2.19
CA LEU A 325 9.72 -11.69 2.91
C LEU A 325 10.82 -11.22 1.96
N GLY A 326 11.07 -11.94 0.87
CA GLY A 326 12.05 -11.55 -0.14
C GLY A 326 11.73 -10.17 -0.73
N VAL A 327 10.45 -9.91 -1.02
CA VAL A 327 10.00 -8.61 -1.54
C VAL A 327 10.22 -7.49 -0.52
N VAL A 328 9.84 -7.68 0.75
CA VAL A 328 10.03 -6.63 1.78
C VAL A 328 11.50 -6.41 2.16
N LYS A 329 12.38 -7.39 1.90
CA LYS A 329 13.84 -7.22 2.03
C LYS A 329 14.45 -6.46 0.85
N GLU A 330 13.85 -6.58 -0.34
CA GLU A 330 14.34 -5.92 -1.54
C GLU A 330 13.90 -4.46 -1.63
N GLN A 331 12.69 -4.13 -1.19
CA GLN A 331 12.11 -2.79 -1.33
C GLN A 331 11.27 -2.37 -0.11
N ASN A 332 11.13 -1.05 0.04
CA ASN A 332 10.29 -0.42 1.05
C ASN A 332 9.10 0.32 0.42
N GLY A 333 8.37 -0.36 -0.45
CA GLY A 333 7.21 0.21 -1.12
C GLY A 333 6.13 0.69 -0.13
N ALA A 334 5.36 1.66 -0.56
CA ALA A 334 4.14 2.04 0.13
C ALA A 334 3.01 1.13 -0.34
N ALA A 335 2.53 0.22 0.49
CA ALA A 335 1.56 -0.82 0.18
C ALA A 335 2.19 -2.15 -0.28
N MET A 336 2.80 -2.81 0.69
CA MET A 336 3.35 -4.16 0.54
C MET A 336 2.23 -5.18 0.78
N SER A 337 1.20 -5.19 -0.10
CA SER A 337 0.00 -6.02 0.08
C SER A 337 0.27 -7.50 -0.15
N LEU A 338 -0.37 -8.36 0.66
CA LEU A 338 -0.26 -9.82 0.57
C LEU A 338 -1.06 -10.36 -0.63
N GLY A 339 -2.25 -9.81 -0.83
CA GLY A 339 -3.09 -10.18 -1.96
C GLY A 339 -4.38 -10.88 -1.58
N ARG A 340 -4.60 -12.09 -2.07
CA ARG A 340 -5.75 -12.94 -1.83
C ARG A 340 -5.26 -14.38 -1.65
N VAL A 341 -4.80 -14.71 -0.44
CA VAL A 341 -4.13 -15.99 -0.18
C VAL A 341 -4.97 -16.95 0.66
N SER A 342 -5.95 -16.46 1.43
CA SER A 342 -6.73 -17.26 2.35
C SER A 342 -7.45 -18.43 1.66
N THR A 343 -8.22 -18.22 0.61
CA THR A 343 -8.91 -19.29 -0.14
C THR A 343 -7.93 -20.30 -0.77
N PHE A 344 -6.75 -19.84 -1.19
CA PHE A 344 -5.70 -20.73 -1.70
C PHE A 344 -5.09 -21.61 -0.62
N LEU A 345 -4.79 -21.06 0.55
CA LEU A 345 -4.20 -21.79 1.67
C LEU A 345 -5.19 -22.78 2.30
N ASP A 346 -6.49 -22.47 2.25
CA ASP A 346 -7.55 -23.36 2.72
C ASP A 346 -7.50 -24.75 2.05
N ILE A 347 -7.19 -24.79 0.75
CA ILE A 347 -7.09 -26.04 -0.02
C ILE A 347 -6.06 -26.99 0.59
N TYR A 348 -4.92 -26.47 1.02
CA TYR A 348 -3.88 -27.26 1.70
C TYR A 348 -4.30 -27.65 3.13
N ALA A 349 -4.91 -26.73 3.88
CA ALA A 349 -5.34 -26.98 5.25
C ALA A 349 -6.44 -28.07 5.32
N GLU A 350 -7.45 -27.98 4.45
CA GLU A 350 -8.55 -28.97 4.43
C GLU A 350 -8.06 -30.37 3.99
N GLU A 351 -7.04 -30.44 3.12
CA GLU A 351 -6.43 -31.73 2.77
C GLU A 351 -5.67 -32.37 3.96
N GLU A 352 -4.98 -31.55 4.79
CA GLU A 352 -4.33 -32.03 6.03
C GLU A 352 -5.36 -32.52 7.04
N LEU A 353 -6.44 -31.77 7.27
CA LEU A 353 -7.52 -32.16 8.18
C LEU A 353 -8.21 -33.44 7.72
N LYS A 354 -8.51 -33.55 6.43
CA LYS A 354 -9.13 -34.74 5.82
C LYS A 354 -8.25 -36.00 5.98
N ASN A 355 -6.94 -35.84 5.84
CA ASN A 355 -5.98 -36.90 5.98
C ASN A 355 -5.63 -37.22 7.46
N GLY A 356 -6.09 -36.39 8.40
CA GLY A 356 -5.77 -36.49 9.82
C GLY A 356 -4.29 -36.26 10.15
N THR A 357 -3.59 -35.53 9.32
CA THR A 357 -2.16 -35.20 9.48
C THR A 357 -1.93 -33.97 10.33
N MET A 358 -2.92 -33.09 10.42
CA MET A 358 -2.98 -31.94 11.32
C MET A 358 -4.36 -31.83 11.97
N THR A 359 -4.38 -31.22 13.14
CA THR A 359 -5.60 -30.84 13.88
C THR A 359 -5.96 -29.38 13.57
N GLU A 360 -7.18 -28.94 13.89
CA GLU A 360 -7.62 -27.55 13.75
C GLU A 360 -6.72 -26.59 14.55
N SER A 361 -6.30 -27.01 15.77
CA SER A 361 -5.40 -26.21 16.61
C SER A 361 -4.03 -26.02 15.98
N GLU A 362 -3.47 -27.05 15.32
CA GLU A 362 -2.18 -26.95 14.62
C GLU A 362 -2.28 -26.09 13.34
N ILE A 363 -3.41 -26.16 12.63
CA ILE A 363 -3.66 -25.26 11.48
C ILE A 363 -3.73 -23.81 11.97
N GLN A 364 -4.50 -23.54 13.04
CA GLN A 364 -4.62 -22.19 13.59
C GLN A 364 -3.29 -21.66 14.10
N GLU A 365 -2.45 -22.50 14.73
CA GLU A 365 -1.10 -22.12 15.19
C GLU A 365 -0.22 -21.64 14.02
N VAL A 366 -0.23 -22.33 12.89
CA VAL A 366 0.52 -21.93 11.69
C VAL A 366 0.00 -20.59 11.16
N VAL A 367 -1.32 -20.37 11.13
CA VAL A 367 -1.94 -19.11 10.71
C VAL A 367 -1.58 -17.97 11.66
N ASP A 368 -1.69 -18.18 12.97
CA ASP A 368 -1.34 -17.16 13.98
C ASP A 368 0.14 -16.74 13.85
N HIS A 369 1.05 -17.71 13.69
CA HIS A 369 2.48 -17.44 13.53
C HIS A 369 2.77 -16.71 12.20
N PHE A 370 2.08 -17.05 11.11
CA PHE A 370 2.18 -16.31 9.86
C PHE A 370 1.74 -14.86 10.01
N ILE A 371 0.58 -14.62 10.65
CA ILE A 371 0.09 -13.26 10.88
C ILE A 371 1.01 -12.47 11.82
N MET A 372 1.61 -13.12 12.85
CA MET A 372 2.64 -12.47 13.67
C MET A 372 3.80 -11.94 12.84
N LYS A 373 4.30 -12.74 11.86
CA LYS A 373 5.39 -12.32 10.97
C LYS A 373 5.02 -11.06 10.17
N LEU A 374 3.79 -10.99 9.68
CA LEU A 374 3.31 -9.80 8.96
C LEU A 374 3.20 -8.57 9.88
N ARG A 375 2.82 -8.76 11.16
CA ARG A 375 2.68 -7.68 12.15
C ARG A 375 4.00 -7.07 12.61
N ILE A 376 5.14 -7.70 12.33
CA ILE A 376 6.47 -7.23 12.77
C ILE A 376 7.34 -6.70 11.63
N VAL A 377 6.82 -6.61 10.42
CA VAL A 377 7.50 -5.94 9.30
C VAL A 377 7.71 -4.47 9.64
N ARG A 378 8.94 -3.97 9.49
CA ARG A 378 9.32 -2.58 9.79
C ARG A 378 10.26 -2.06 8.71
N PHE A 379 10.07 -0.77 8.37
CA PHE A 379 11.00 -0.06 7.51
C PHE A 379 11.63 1.13 8.27
N LEU A 380 12.85 1.45 7.95
CA LEU A 380 13.48 2.69 8.40
C LEU A 380 12.95 3.84 7.54
N ARG A 381 12.16 4.72 8.16
CA ARG A 381 11.51 5.86 7.50
C ARG A 381 12.09 7.17 7.99
N THR A 382 11.82 8.25 7.25
CA THR A 382 12.15 9.62 7.67
C THR A 382 11.05 10.18 8.57
N PRO A 383 11.36 11.14 9.46
CA PRO A 383 10.34 11.83 10.25
C PRO A 383 9.23 12.47 9.43
N ALA A 384 9.57 13.00 8.22
CA ALA A 384 8.57 13.56 7.32
C ALA A 384 7.59 12.50 6.76
N TYR A 385 8.04 11.25 6.61
CA TYR A 385 7.16 10.15 6.24
C TYR A 385 6.23 9.79 7.41
N ASP A 386 6.79 9.71 8.62
CA ASP A 386 6.03 9.36 9.82
C ASP A 386 4.95 10.40 10.14
N GLU A 387 5.25 11.70 9.97
CA GLU A 387 4.26 12.77 10.10
C GLU A 387 3.13 12.64 9.07
N LEU A 388 3.47 12.31 7.83
CA LEU A 388 2.50 12.21 6.72
C LEU A 388 1.55 11.01 6.88
N PHE A 389 2.07 9.87 7.38
CA PHE A 389 1.37 8.58 7.39
C PHE A 389 1.10 8.00 8.78
N SER A 390 1.38 8.75 9.84
CA SER A 390 1.20 8.32 11.23
C SER A 390 2.04 7.11 11.60
N GLY A 391 3.34 7.22 11.39
CA GLY A 391 4.33 6.16 11.59
C GLY A 391 4.82 5.55 10.28
N ASP A 392 5.27 4.31 10.34
CA ASP A 392 5.82 3.55 9.21
C ASP A 392 4.94 2.36 8.77
N PRO A 393 3.64 2.57 8.45
CA PRO A 393 2.78 1.47 8.02
C PRO A 393 3.31 0.86 6.72
N THR A 394 3.20 -0.46 6.63
CA THR A 394 3.54 -1.23 5.43
C THR A 394 2.34 -1.43 4.53
N TRP A 395 1.13 -1.19 5.05
CA TRP A 395 -0.17 -1.42 4.40
C TRP A 395 -0.27 -2.82 3.79
N ILE A 396 0.10 -3.82 4.58
CA ILE A 396 -0.10 -5.22 4.25
C ILE A 396 -1.59 -5.48 4.20
N THR A 397 -2.13 -5.83 3.03
CA THR A 397 -3.55 -6.06 2.84
C THR A 397 -3.80 -7.49 2.35
N GLU A 398 -4.73 -8.17 3.00
CA GLU A 398 -5.28 -9.46 2.58
C GLU A 398 -6.76 -9.30 2.23
N SER A 399 -7.16 -9.81 1.08
CA SER A 399 -8.55 -9.75 0.56
C SER A 399 -9.26 -11.06 0.79
N ILE A 400 -10.37 -11.05 1.52
CA ILE A 400 -11.09 -12.23 2.01
C ILE A 400 -12.54 -12.23 1.47
N GLY A 401 -13.06 -13.39 1.10
CA GLY A 401 -14.44 -13.56 0.66
C GLY A 401 -14.66 -13.19 -0.81
N GLY A 402 -15.80 -12.55 -1.12
CA GLY A 402 -16.23 -12.26 -2.50
C GLY A 402 -16.92 -13.45 -3.18
N ILE A 403 -17.37 -13.25 -4.43
CA ILE A 403 -18.10 -14.25 -5.24
C ILE A 403 -17.28 -14.59 -6.48
N GLY A 404 -17.18 -15.89 -6.80
CA GLY A 404 -16.56 -16.38 -8.02
C GLY A 404 -17.41 -16.08 -9.26
N LEU A 405 -16.79 -16.04 -10.45
CA LEU A 405 -17.49 -15.90 -11.72
C LEU A 405 -18.43 -17.08 -12.01
N ASP A 406 -18.26 -18.18 -11.30
CA ASP A 406 -19.15 -19.36 -11.33
C ASP A 406 -20.34 -19.25 -10.35
N GLY A 407 -20.45 -18.14 -9.63
CA GLY A 407 -21.52 -17.85 -8.67
C GLY A 407 -21.31 -18.41 -7.26
N ARG A 408 -20.27 -19.23 -7.01
CA ARG A 408 -19.94 -19.70 -5.68
C ARG A 408 -19.25 -18.58 -4.87
N HIS A 409 -19.59 -18.42 -3.60
CA HIS A 409 -18.83 -17.54 -2.72
C HIS A 409 -17.44 -18.14 -2.42
N MET A 410 -16.47 -17.28 -2.17
CA MET A 410 -15.09 -17.66 -1.92
C MET A 410 -14.72 -17.61 -0.42
N VAL A 411 -15.74 -17.58 0.43
CA VAL A 411 -15.59 -17.78 1.88
C VAL A 411 -15.26 -19.23 2.14
N THR A 412 -14.16 -19.48 2.84
CA THR A 412 -13.72 -20.82 3.29
C THR A 412 -13.47 -20.80 4.80
N LYS A 413 -13.15 -21.91 5.41
CA LYS A 413 -12.76 -21.94 6.83
C LYS A 413 -11.51 -21.07 7.09
N MET A 414 -10.59 -20.96 6.13
CA MET A 414 -9.42 -20.09 6.25
C MET A 414 -9.80 -18.62 6.34
N SER A 415 -10.95 -18.21 5.77
CA SER A 415 -11.46 -16.85 5.93
C SER A 415 -11.75 -16.53 7.41
N TYR A 416 -12.32 -17.48 8.13
CA TYR A 416 -12.57 -17.38 9.57
C TYR A 416 -11.26 -17.46 10.37
N ARG A 417 -10.34 -18.40 10.04
CA ARG A 417 -9.05 -18.55 10.72
C ARG A 417 -8.20 -17.28 10.66
N PHE A 418 -8.18 -16.60 9.53
CA PHE A 418 -7.47 -15.31 9.40
C PHE A 418 -8.09 -14.24 10.29
N LEU A 419 -9.41 -14.09 10.28
CA LEU A 419 -10.11 -13.14 11.14
C LEU A 419 -9.96 -13.46 12.62
N HIS A 420 -9.93 -14.76 12.97
CA HIS A 420 -9.78 -15.25 14.34
C HIS A 420 -8.44 -14.89 14.97
N THR A 421 -7.41 -14.64 14.17
CA THR A 421 -6.13 -14.13 14.70
C THR A 421 -6.29 -12.81 15.44
N LEU A 422 -7.34 -12.01 15.14
CA LEU A 422 -7.66 -10.77 15.85
C LEU A 422 -8.22 -11.03 17.25
N GLU A 423 -8.75 -12.23 17.50
CA GLU A 423 -9.16 -12.71 18.83
C GLU A 423 -7.97 -13.41 19.53
N ASN A 424 -7.21 -14.28 18.85
CA ASN A 424 -6.10 -15.03 19.43
C ASN A 424 -4.90 -14.19 19.86
N ILE A 425 -4.49 -13.22 19.03
CA ILE A 425 -3.31 -12.35 19.28
C ILE A 425 -3.67 -10.86 19.29
N GLY A 426 -4.96 -10.57 19.49
CA GLY A 426 -5.50 -9.23 19.70
C GLY A 426 -5.60 -8.35 18.47
N SER A 427 -6.29 -7.23 18.65
CA SER A 427 -6.51 -6.22 17.62
C SER A 427 -5.19 -5.69 17.06
N ALA A 428 -5.14 -5.47 15.76
CA ALA A 428 -3.98 -4.89 15.09
C ALA A 428 -4.41 -4.15 13.82
N PRO A 429 -3.67 -3.09 13.43
CA PRO A 429 -3.92 -2.39 12.17
C PRO A 429 -3.50 -3.19 10.94
N GLU A 430 -2.55 -4.12 11.08
CA GLU A 430 -1.98 -4.92 10.01
C GLU A 430 -1.90 -6.41 10.39
N PRO A 431 -2.10 -7.30 9.43
CA PRO A 431 -2.52 -7.05 8.07
C PRO A 431 -3.91 -6.40 8.02
N ASN A 432 -4.10 -5.44 7.06
CA ASN A 432 -5.39 -4.84 6.80
C ASN A 432 -6.29 -5.87 6.11
N MET A 433 -7.15 -6.54 6.87
CA MET A 433 -8.05 -7.57 6.36
C MET A 433 -9.26 -6.90 5.72
N THR A 434 -9.36 -7.04 4.40
CA THR A 434 -10.42 -6.45 3.59
C THR A 434 -11.42 -7.52 3.19
N ILE A 435 -12.65 -7.36 3.62
CA ILE A 435 -13.76 -8.25 3.23
C ILE A 435 -14.29 -7.76 1.89
N LEU A 436 -14.20 -8.59 0.87
CA LEU A 436 -14.82 -8.36 -0.42
C LEU A 436 -16.30 -8.69 -0.28
N TRP A 437 -17.08 -7.65 0.00
CA TRP A 437 -18.46 -7.78 0.45
C TRP A 437 -19.43 -7.93 -0.71
N SER A 438 -20.33 -8.89 -0.57
CA SER A 438 -21.53 -9.07 -1.38
C SER A 438 -22.71 -9.36 -0.47
N PRO A 439 -23.91 -8.86 -0.75
CA PRO A 439 -25.14 -9.28 -0.07
C PRO A 439 -25.36 -10.81 -0.14
N ASN A 440 -24.77 -11.48 -1.13
CA ASN A 440 -24.86 -12.93 -1.35
C ASN A 440 -23.85 -13.77 -0.57
N LEU A 441 -23.04 -13.17 0.31
CA LEU A 441 -22.16 -13.92 1.22
C LEU A 441 -22.99 -14.67 2.26
N PRO A 442 -22.46 -15.81 2.80
CA PRO A 442 -23.13 -16.57 3.87
C PRO A 442 -23.46 -15.68 5.08
N GLU A 443 -24.67 -15.80 5.60
CA GLU A 443 -25.15 -14.98 6.73
C GLU A 443 -24.25 -15.16 7.97
N ASN A 444 -23.84 -16.40 8.27
CA ASN A 444 -22.94 -16.70 9.38
C ASN A 444 -21.61 -15.92 9.23
N PHE A 445 -21.04 -15.87 8.02
CA PHE A 445 -19.83 -15.11 7.76
C PHE A 445 -20.04 -13.59 7.91
N LYS A 446 -21.18 -13.07 7.43
CA LYS A 446 -21.53 -11.65 7.61
C LYS A 446 -21.65 -11.29 9.09
N LYS A 447 -22.31 -12.12 9.90
CA LYS A 447 -22.41 -11.97 11.35
C LYS A 447 -21.03 -11.98 12.03
N TYR A 448 -20.18 -12.94 11.64
CA TYR A 448 -18.82 -13.04 12.19
C TYR A 448 -17.96 -11.81 11.85
N CYS A 449 -18.00 -11.33 10.61
CA CYS A 449 -17.33 -10.09 10.23
C CYS A 449 -17.83 -8.88 11.04
N ALA A 450 -19.15 -8.77 11.25
CA ALA A 450 -19.74 -7.72 12.08
C ALA A 450 -19.24 -7.82 13.54
N LYS A 451 -19.20 -9.03 14.14
CA LYS A 451 -18.62 -9.29 15.47
C LYS A 451 -17.16 -8.78 15.55
N ILE A 452 -16.33 -9.16 14.59
CA ILE A 452 -14.92 -8.73 14.55
C ILE A 452 -14.80 -7.21 14.43
N SER A 453 -15.61 -6.55 13.59
CA SER A 453 -15.60 -5.08 13.48
C SER A 453 -16.01 -4.39 14.77
N ILE A 454 -17.06 -4.88 15.45
CA ILE A 454 -17.56 -4.32 16.72
C ILE A 454 -16.48 -4.42 17.80
N ASN A 455 -15.79 -5.54 17.86
CA ASN A 455 -14.83 -5.82 18.93
C ASN A 455 -13.44 -5.21 18.69
N THR A 456 -13.01 -5.03 17.43
CA THR A 456 -11.60 -4.76 17.12
C THR A 456 -11.35 -3.52 16.27
N SER A 457 -12.31 -3.06 15.49
CA SER A 457 -12.14 -2.03 14.44
C SER A 457 -10.95 -2.32 13.47
N SER A 458 -10.58 -3.60 13.29
CA SER A 458 -9.37 -3.99 12.54
C SER A 458 -9.63 -4.35 11.07
N ILE A 459 -10.87 -4.55 10.66
CA ILE A 459 -11.23 -4.96 9.29
C ILE A 459 -11.99 -3.87 8.55
N GLN A 460 -11.99 -3.96 7.22
CA GLN A 460 -12.72 -3.07 6.33
C GLN A 460 -13.53 -3.85 5.29
N TYR A 461 -14.39 -3.17 4.57
CA TYR A 461 -15.30 -3.77 3.60
C TYR A 461 -15.23 -3.06 2.27
N GLU A 462 -15.27 -3.82 1.17
CA GLU A 462 -15.30 -3.30 -0.20
C GLU A 462 -16.30 -4.05 -1.07
N SER A 463 -16.98 -3.35 -1.96
CA SER A 463 -17.99 -3.93 -2.85
C SER A 463 -17.39 -4.91 -3.85
N ASP A 464 -17.65 -6.19 -3.65
CA ASP A 464 -17.24 -7.22 -4.61
C ASP A 464 -17.98 -7.06 -5.96
N GLU A 465 -19.24 -6.69 -5.97
CA GLU A 465 -20.01 -6.50 -7.20
C GLU A 465 -19.37 -5.47 -8.14
N LEU A 466 -19.06 -4.28 -7.62
CA LEU A 466 -18.44 -3.21 -8.43
C LEU A 466 -17.07 -3.60 -8.96
N MET A 467 -16.28 -4.29 -8.14
CA MET A 467 -14.92 -4.66 -8.51
C MET A 467 -14.85 -5.91 -9.37
N ARG A 468 -15.68 -6.93 -9.09
CA ARG A 468 -15.71 -8.17 -9.88
C ARG A 468 -16.10 -7.92 -11.33
N GLU A 469 -17.02 -6.97 -11.58
CA GLU A 469 -17.41 -6.57 -12.94
C GLU A 469 -16.20 -6.10 -13.76
N LYS A 470 -15.25 -5.37 -13.14
CA LYS A 470 -14.10 -4.76 -13.82
C LYS A 470 -12.84 -5.64 -13.82
N PHE A 471 -12.61 -6.38 -12.75
CA PHE A 471 -11.35 -7.09 -12.50
C PHE A 471 -11.48 -8.63 -12.59
N GLY A 472 -12.70 -9.16 -12.76
CA GLY A 472 -12.96 -10.60 -12.60
C GLY A 472 -12.94 -11.01 -11.13
N ASP A 473 -12.72 -12.29 -10.84
CA ASP A 473 -12.81 -12.84 -9.48
C ASP A 473 -11.44 -13.19 -8.84
N ASP A 474 -10.33 -12.92 -9.53
CA ASP A 474 -8.97 -13.08 -8.99
C ASP A 474 -8.26 -11.72 -8.88
N TYR A 475 -8.91 -10.80 -8.20
CA TYR A 475 -8.36 -9.50 -7.82
C TYR A 475 -8.12 -9.43 -6.31
N ALA A 476 -7.29 -8.50 -5.90
CA ALA A 476 -7.05 -8.17 -4.51
C ALA A 476 -6.90 -6.66 -4.34
N ILE A 477 -6.93 -6.22 -3.08
CA ILE A 477 -6.83 -4.81 -2.74
C ILE A 477 -5.37 -4.48 -2.42
N ALA A 478 -4.85 -3.49 -3.13
CA ALA A 478 -3.56 -2.91 -2.81
C ALA A 478 -3.73 -1.76 -1.83
N CYS A 479 -2.97 -1.78 -0.75
CA CYS A 479 -2.98 -0.71 0.24
C CYS A 479 -4.32 -0.62 0.98
N CYS A 480 -5.15 0.31 0.55
CA CYS A 480 -6.36 0.73 1.24
C CYS A 480 -7.63 0.35 0.49
N VAL A 481 -7.72 0.69 -0.80
CA VAL A 481 -8.98 0.69 -1.57
C VAL A 481 -8.81 0.38 -3.07
N SER A 482 -7.59 0.07 -3.52
CA SER A 482 -7.32 -0.06 -4.96
C SER A 482 -7.36 -1.51 -5.40
N ALA A 483 -8.36 -1.90 -6.18
CA ALA A 483 -8.45 -3.23 -6.74
C ALA A 483 -7.48 -3.43 -7.91
N MET A 484 -6.87 -4.62 -8.00
CA MET A 484 -6.08 -5.05 -9.15
C MET A 484 -6.04 -6.57 -9.30
N ARG A 485 -5.94 -7.04 -10.52
CA ARG A 485 -5.82 -8.48 -10.82
C ARG A 485 -4.47 -8.99 -10.35
N VAL A 486 -4.48 -10.01 -9.49
CA VAL A 486 -3.28 -10.56 -8.86
C VAL A 486 -2.34 -11.16 -9.90
N GLY A 487 -1.08 -10.74 -9.88
CA GLY A 487 -0.05 -11.22 -10.80
C GLY A 487 -0.23 -10.84 -12.28
N LYS A 488 -1.18 -9.95 -12.61
CA LYS A 488 -1.49 -9.53 -14.00
C LYS A 488 -1.51 -8.03 -14.17
N GLN A 489 -1.68 -7.30 -13.09
CA GLN A 489 -1.83 -5.85 -13.09
C GLN A 489 -0.91 -5.23 -12.04
N MET A 490 -0.36 -4.07 -12.34
CA MET A 490 0.35 -3.22 -11.39
C MET A 490 -0.18 -1.80 -11.49
N GLN A 491 -0.04 -1.05 -10.40
CA GLN A 491 -0.42 0.34 -10.37
C GLN A 491 0.79 1.21 -10.03
N PHE A 492 1.07 2.18 -10.88
CA PHE A 492 1.99 3.25 -10.56
C PHE A 492 1.39 4.10 -9.46
N PHE A 493 1.99 4.04 -8.26
CA PHE A 493 1.46 4.71 -7.07
C PHE A 493 1.46 6.23 -7.24
N GLY A 494 0.31 6.85 -6.96
CA GLY A 494 0.13 8.28 -7.10
C GLY A 494 0.35 9.06 -5.81
N ALA A 495 0.06 10.34 -5.93
CA ALA A 495 0.03 11.30 -4.84
C ALA A 495 -1.41 11.75 -4.59
N ARG A 496 -1.59 12.95 -4.06
CA ARG A 496 -2.89 13.62 -3.93
C ARG A 496 -2.80 15.03 -4.51
N ALA A 497 -3.72 15.34 -5.44
CA ALA A 497 -3.98 16.70 -5.84
C ALA A 497 -4.91 17.36 -4.82
N ASN A 498 -4.49 18.48 -4.24
CA ASN A 498 -5.29 19.25 -3.28
C ASN A 498 -6.26 20.15 -4.05
N LEU A 499 -7.48 19.64 -4.28
CA LEU A 499 -8.46 20.39 -5.07
C LEU A 499 -9.04 21.62 -4.32
N ALA A 500 -9.08 21.61 -2.99
CA ALA A 500 -9.48 22.79 -2.22
C ALA A 500 -8.50 23.96 -2.47
N LYS A 501 -7.21 23.65 -2.53
CA LYS A 501 -6.18 24.62 -2.91
C LYS A 501 -6.30 25.07 -4.37
N ALA A 502 -6.66 24.14 -5.27
CA ALA A 502 -6.93 24.48 -6.66
C ALA A 502 -8.11 25.45 -6.82
N LEU A 503 -9.16 25.31 -5.97
CA LEU A 503 -10.26 26.28 -5.93
C LEU A 503 -9.77 27.66 -5.48
N LEU A 504 -8.94 27.75 -4.45
CA LEU A 504 -8.36 29.02 -4.00
C LEU A 504 -7.45 29.67 -5.07
N TYR A 505 -6.69 28.85 -5.82
CA TYR A 505 -5.91 29.35 -6.96
C TYR A 505 -6.80 29.91 -8.07
N SER A 506 -7.96 29.29 -8.28
CA SER A 506 -8.93 29.77 -9.27
C SER A 506 -9.46 31.16 -8.90
N ILE A 507 -9.69 31.42 -7.61
CA ILE A 507 -10.14 32.71 -7.08
C ILE A 507 -8.99 33.74 -7.09
N ASN A 508 -7.76 33.31 -6.76
CA ASN A 508 -6.59 34.18 -6.60
C ASN A 508 -5.71 34.32 -7.87
N GLY A 509 -6.19 33.92 -9.04
CA GLY A 509 -5.46 34.10 -10.31
C GLY A 509 -4.23 33.22 -10.43
N GLY A 510 -4.22 32.02 -9.81
CA GLY A 510 -3.11 31.06 -9.81
C GLY A 510 -2.07 31.31 -8.72
N ARG A 511 -2.32 32.25 -7.82
CA ARG A 511 -1.42 32.53 -6.68
C ARG A 511 -1.80 31.71 -5.47
N ASP A 512 -0.76 31.26 -4.75
CA ASP A 512 -0.91 30.55 -3.48
C ASP A 512 -1.42 31.51 -2.39
N GLU A 513 -2.49 31.13 -1.73
CA GLU A 513 -3.19 31.94 -0.75
C GLU A 513 -2.40 32.15 0.55
N LYS A 514 -1.39 31.32 0.82
CA LYS A 514 -0.55 31.41 2.03
C LYS A 514 0.76 32.12 1.80
N THR A 515 1.42 31.86 0.66
CA THR A 515 2.75 32.44 0.35
C THR A 515 2.68 33.62 -0.59
N GLY A 516 1.61 33.75 -1.37
CA GLY A 516 1.47 34.76 -2.41
C GLY A 516 2.20 34.41 -3.73
N ASP A 517 2.91 33.29 -3.77
CA ASP A 517 3.68 32.86 -4.94
C ASP A 517 2.79 32.49 -6.12
N GLN A 518 3.24 32.80 -7.33
CA GLN A 518 2.59 32.35 -8.57
C GLN A 518 2.94 30.87 -8.79
N VAL A 519 1.99 29.98 -8.54
CA VAL A 519 2.15 28.53 -8.67
C VAL A 519 1.35 27.99 -9.86
N GLY A 520 0.08 28.39 -9.97
CA GLY A 520 -0.79 28.03 -11.08
C GLY A 520 -0.65 28.99 -12.27
N PRO A 521 -1.48 28.81 -13.32
CA PRO A 521 -1.48 29.69 -14.47
C PRO A 521 -1.75 31.16 -14.08
N VAL A 522 -0.99 32.08 -14.66
CA VAL A 522 -1.15 33.51 -14.41
C VAL A 522 -2.47 34.01 -15.00
N ARG A 523 -3.32 34.56 -14.13
CA ARG A 523 -4.63 35.11 -14.48
C ARG A 523 -4.97 36.30 -13.59
N ASN A 524 -5.92 37.12 -14.02
CA ASN A 524 -6.50 38.11 -13.12
C ASN A 524 -7.28 37.42 -12.01
N PRO A 525 -7.11 37.78 -10.73
CA PRO A 525 -7.94 37.27 -9.65
C PRO A 525 -9.40 37.70 -9.84
N ILE A 526 -10.32 36.99 -9.23
CA ILE A 526 -11.72 37.37 -9.14
C ILE A 526 -11.79 38.57 -8.17
N THR A 527 -12.32 39.69 -8.60
CA THR A 527 -12.36 40.92 -7.78
C THR A 527 -13.76 41.31 -7.35
N SER A 528 -14.81 40.61 -7.81
CA SER A 528 -16.19 40.87 -7.42
C SER A 528 -16.37 40.82 -5.89
N GLU A 529 -17.35 41.60 -5.39
CA GLU A 529 -17.70 41.66 -3.95
C GLU A 529 -18.20 40.33 -3.46
N TYR A 530 -19.00 39.65 -4.26
CA TYR A 530 -19.50 38.30 -3.99
C TYR A 530 -19.02 37.38 -5.11
N LEU A 531 -18.71 36.13 -4.76
CA LEU A 531 -18.31 35.12 -5.73
C LEU A 531 -19.51 34.67 -6.56
N ASP A 532 -19.34 34.66 -7.89
CA ASP A 532 -20.29 34.09 -8.83
C ASP A 532 -19.98 32.61 -9.11
N TYR A 533 -21.01 31.75 -9.06
CA TYR A 533 -20.83 30.30 -9.19
C TYR A 533 -20.30 29.90 -10.57
N ASP A 534 -20.84 30.46 -11.63
CA ASP A 534 -20.47 30.06 -12.99
C ASP A 534 -19.05 30.55 -13.35
N GLU A 535 -18.68 31.76 -12.92
CA GLU A 535 -17.32 32.28 -13.05
C GLU A 535 -16.30 31.39 -12.28
N VAL A 536 -16.59 31.10 -11.00
CA VAL A 536 -15.70 30.26 -10.17
C VAL A 536 -15.57 28.85 -10.76
N MET A 537 -16.66 28.24 -11.20
CA MET A 537 -16.65 26.90 -11.81
C MET A 537 -15.86 26.85 -13.12
N ALA A 538 -15.98 27.86 -13.98
CA ALA A 538 -15.22 27.96 -15.24
C ALA A 538 -13.70 28.03 -14.94
N ARG A 539 -13.30 28.92 -14.03
CA ARG A 539 -11.89 29.09 -13.63
C ARG A 539 -11.33 27.87 -12.90
N PHE A 540 -12.17 27.19 -12.10
CA PHE A 540 -11.79 25.96 -11.41
C PHE A 540 -11.56 24.82 -12.41
N ASP A 541 -12.41 24.66 -13.43
CA ASP A 541 -12.24 23.66 -14.50
C ASP A 541 -10.93 23.86 -15.26
N GLU A 542 -10.58 25.12 -15.62
CA GLU A 542 -9.30 25.47 -16.24
C GLU A 542 -8.09 25.20 -15.31
N THR A 543 -8.23 25.44 -14.01
CA THR A 543 -7.18 25.14 -13.03
C THR A 543 -7.00 23.64 -12.88
N CYS A 544 -8.08 22.86 -12.89
CA CYS A 544 -8.04 21.40 -12.90
C CYS A 544 -7.36 20.85 -14.17
N ALA A 545 -7.60 21.45 -15.32
CA ALA A 545 -6.94 21.07 -16.57
C ALA A 545 -5.41 21.28 -16.51
N TRP A 546 -4.94 22.40 -15.96
CA TRP A 546 -3.53 22.64 -15.71
C TRP A 546 -2.95 21.65 -14.69
N LEU A 547 -3.64 21.51 -13.55
CA LEU A 547 -3.17 20.65 -12.46
C LEU A 547 -3.06 19.20 -12.90
N SER A 548 -4.02 18.69 -13.67
CA SER A 548 -3.99 17.31 -14.18
C SER A 548 -2.79 17.04 -15.07
N LYS A 549 -2.41 17.99 -15.93
CA LYS A 549 -1.21 17.89 -16.77
C LYS A 549 0.07 17.88 -15.94
N LEU A 550 0.19 18.82 -14.99
CA LEU A 550 1.34 18.87 -14.08
C LEU A 550 1.47 17.60 -13.27
N TYR A 551 0.36 17.09 -12.74
CA TYR A 551 0.31 15.88 -11.93
C TYR A 551 0.80 14.65 -12.70
N ILE A 552 0.22 14.38 -13.89
CA ILE A 552 0.65 13.25 -14.73
C ILE A 552 2.14 13.38 -15.11
N ASN A 553 2.61 14.56 -15.49
CA ASN A 553 4.01 14.77 -15.84
C ASN A 553 4.94 14.51 -14.64
N THR A 554 4.55 14.93 -13.44
CA THR A 554 5.31 14.67 -12.22
C THR A 554 5.40 13.16 -11.92
N LEU A 555 4.28 12.45 -12.03
CA LEU A 555 4.25 10.99 -11.86
C LEU A 555 5.05 10.26 -12.95
N ASN A 556 5.02 10.73 -14.20
CA ASN A 556 5.83 10.15 -15.28
C ASN A 556 7.33 10.20 -14.97
N VAL A 557 7.82 11.34 -14.44
CA VAL A 557 9.23 11.47 -13.99
C VAL A 557 9.53 10.46 -12.90
N ILE A 558 8.67 10.38 -11.87
CA ILE A 558 8.89 9.50 -10.72
C ILE A 558 8.97 8.03 -11.16
N HIS A 559 7.99 7.57 -11.93
CA HIS A 559 7.91 6.15 -12.30
C HIS A 559 8.94 5.73 -13.34
N TYR A 560 9.37 6.63 -14.20
CA TYR A 560 10.55 6.40 -15.04
C TYR A 560 11.81 6.18 -14.19
N MET A 561 12.01 6.99 -13.15
CA MET A 561 13.18 6.87 -12.28
C MET A 561 13.11 5.61 -11.39
N HIS A 562 11.93 5.16 -10.99
CA HIS A 562 11.75 3.86 -10.34
C HIS A 562 12.20 2.71 -11.24
N ASP A 563 11.68 2.61 -12.47
CA ASP A 563 12.09 1.56 -13.40
C ASP A 563 13.60 1.59 -13.67
N LYS A 564 14.17 2.78 -13.77
CA LYS A 564 15.59 2.95 -14.10
C LYS A 564 16.54 2.56 -12.96
N TYR A 565 16.21 2.89 -11.71
CA TYR A 565 17.15 2.77 -10.59
C TYR A 565 16.69 1.79 -9.50
N CYS A 566 15.43 1.45 -9.44
CA CYS A 566 14.82 0.71 -8.34
C CYS A 566 13.70 -0.22 -8.80
N TYR A 567 13.94 -0.97 -9.89
CA TYR A 567 12.98 -1.94 -10.42
C TYR A 567 12.73 -3.07 -9.40
N GLU A 568 11.47 -3.40 -9.17
CA GLU A 568 10.99 -4.37 -8.19
C GLU A 568 11.09 -5.80 -8.74
N ARG A 569 12.30 -6.33 -8.79
CA ARG A 569 12.67 -7.56 -9.50
C ARG A 569 11.88 -8.78 -9.06
N LEU A 570 11.82 -9.03 -7.75
CA LEU A 570 11.17 -10.23 -7.21
C LEU A 570 9.65 -10.14 -7.30
N GLU A 571 9.08 -9.00 -6.97
CA GLU A 571 7.63 -8.80 -7.04
C GLU A 571 7.12 -8.95 -8.47
N MET A 572 7.85 -8.37 -9.43
CA MET A 572 7.54 -8.50 -10.86
C MET A 572 7.83 -9.90 -11.43
N ALA A 573 8.73 -10.68 -10.81
CA ALA A 573 8.93 -12.08 -11.16
C ALA A 573 7.68 -12.95 -10.90
N LEU A 574 6.80 -12.49 -10.00
CA LEU A 574 5.55 -13.16 -9.65
C LEU A 574 4.35 -12.64 -10.48
N HIS A 575 4.61 -11.97 -11.60
CA HIS A 575 3.62 -11.47 -12.56
C HIS A 575 3.72 -12.21 -13.90
N ASP A 576 2.65 -12.13 -14.69
CA ASP A 576 2.65 -12.51 -16.08
C ASP A 576 3.57 -11.58 -16.90
N GLU A 577 3.93 -11.96 -18.12
CA GLU A 577 4.80 -11.16 -18.98
C GLU A 577 4.10 -9.89 -19.51
N LYS A 578 2.80 -10.02 -19.78
CA LYS A 578 1.95 -8.90 -20.19
C LYS A 578 1.28 -8.31 -18.94
N ILE A 579 1.76 -7.15 -18.55
CA ILE A 579 1.28 -6.45 -17.37
C ILE A 579 0.38 -5.30 -17.78
N ASP A 580 -0.85 -5.30 -17.27
CA ASP A 580 -1.74 -4.16 -17.37
C ASP A 580 -1.32 -3.10 -16.34
N ARG A 581 -1.09 -1.87 -16.82
CA ARG A 581 -0.57 -0.78 -15.98
C ARG A 581 -1.60 0.31 -15.82
N THR A 582 -1.84 0.69 -14.56
CA THR A 582 -2.61 1.89 -14.21
C THR A 582 -1.72 2.92 -13.52
N MET A 583 -2.13 4.17 -13.53
CA MET A 583 -1.46 5.25 -12.82
C MET A 583 -2.45 5.93 -11.89
N ALA A 584 -2.22 5.78 -10.59
CA ALA A 584 -3.10 6.32 -9.56
C ALA A 584 -2.97 7.84 -9.45
N CYS A 585 -4.10 8.55 -9.52
CA CYS A 585 -4.18 10.00 -9.41
C CYS A 585 -5.18 10.36 -8.30
N GLY A 586 -4.74 10.35 -7.04
CA GLY A 586 -5.61 10.68 -5.92
C GLY A 586 -5.98 12.15 -5.86
N LEU A 587 -7.18 12.43 -5.34
CA LEU A 587 -7.61 13.78 -4.97
C LEU A 587 -7.87 13.90 -3.46
N SER A 588 -7.78 15.11 -2.92
CA SER A 588 -8.11 15.44 -1.54
C SER A 588 -8.98 16.70 -1.45
N GLY A 589 -9.77 16.78 -0.39
CA GLY A 589 -10.63 17.94 -0.11
C GLY A 589 -11.98 17.92 -0.81
N LEU A 590 -12.51 16.73 -1.19
CA LEU A 590 -13.77 16.61 -1.93
C LEU A 590 -14.93 17.31 -1.19
N SER A 591 -15.15 17.01 0.09
CA SER A 591 -16.22 17.61 0.88
C SER A 591 -16.08 19.12 1.05
N VAL A 592 -14.83 19.61 1.22
CA VAL A 592 -14.53 21.05 1.30
C VAL A 592 -14.93 21.75 0.00
N ILE A 593 -14.62 21.15 -1.16
CA ILE A 593 -14.99 21.73 -2.45
C ILE A 593 -16.48 21.67 -2.71
N ALA A 594 -17.09 20.53 -2.43
CA ALA A 594 -18.53 20.35 -2.60
C ALA A 594 -19.30 21.40 -1.78
N ASP A 595 -18.92 21.57 -0.52
CA ASP A 595 -19.53 22.56 0.38
C ASP A 595 -19.20 24.01 -0.03
N SER A 596 -17.95 24.30 -0.44
CA SER A 596 -17.55 25.61 -0.94
C SER A 596 -18.34 26.04 -2.18
N LEU A 597 -18.47 25.15 -3.16
CA LEU A 597 -19.22 25.40 -4.38
C LEU A 597 -20.73 25.49 -4.09
N SER A 598 -21.23 24.70 -3.13
CA SER A 598 -22.61 24.78 -2.64
C SER A 598 -22.86 26.13 -1.97
N ALA A 599 -21.94 26.60 -1.11
CA ALA A 599 -22.07 27.92 -0.47
C ALA A 599 -22.07 29.06 -1.49
N ILE A 600 -21.17 29.04 -2.47
CA ILE A 600 -21.13 30.04 -3.56
C ILE A 600 -22.43 30.03 -4.38
N LYS A 601 -23.02 28.85 -4.61
CA LYS A 601 -24.23 28.70 -5.44
C LYS A 601 -25.52 29.09 -4.74
N TYR A 602 -25.66 28.79 -3.44
CA TYR A 602 -26.94 28.88 -2.73
C TYR A 602 -26.96 29.92 -1.61
N ALA A 603 -25.79 30.47 -1.22
CA ALA A 603 -25.65 31.57 -0.27
C ALA A 603 -24.90 32.75 -0.92
N LYS A 604 -24.58 33.75 -0.15
CA LYS A 604 -23.71 34.87 -0.56
C LYS A 604 -22.34 34.70 0.09
N VAL A 605 -21.30 34.52 -0.72
CA VAL A 605 -19.93 34.35 -0.24
C VAL A 605 -19.12 35.57 -0.66
N LYS A 606 -18.64 36.33 0.35
CA LYS A 606 -17.79 37.52 0.17
C LYS A 606 -16.34 37.18 0.53
N PRO A 607 -15.39 37.24 -0.41
CA PRO A 607 -13.98 37.02 -0.09
C PRO A 607 -13.38 38.20 0.67
N ILE A 608 -12.69 37.89 1.79
CA ILE A 608 -11.88 38.84 2.55
C ILE A 608 -10.47 38.79 1.97
N ARG A 609 -9.99 39.96 1.52
CA ARG A 609 -8.69 40.09 0.82
C ARG A 609 -7.65 40.76 1.71
N ASN A 610 -6.40 40.26 1.61
CA ASN A 610 -5.24 40.92 2.22
C ASN A 610 -4.73 42.10 1.36
N GLU A 611 -3.69 42.78 1.83
CA GLU A 611 -3.06 43.92 1.13
C GLU A 611 -2.53 43.59 -0.27
N GLN A 612 -2.26 42.33 -0.56
CA GLN A 612 -1.82 41.84 -1.87
C GLN A 612 -3.01 41.49 -2.80
N GLY A 613 -4.25 41.73 -2.36
CA GLY A 613 -5.48 41.41 -3.07
C GLY A 613 -5.85 39.93 -3.10
N LEU A 614 -5.18 39.09 -2.30
CA LEU A 614 -5.50 37.65 -2.19
C LEU A 614 -6.69 37.42 -1.29
N ALA A 615 -7.65 36.62 -1.71
CA ALA A 615 -8.70 36.09 -0.87
C ALA A 615 -8.10 35.11 0.17
N VAL A 616 -8.11 35.50 1.44
CA VAL A 616 -7.49 34.76 2.56
C VAL A 616 -8.51 34.25 3.56
N ASP A 617 -9.74 34.81 3.55
CA ASP A 617 -10.89 34.35 4.35
C ASP A 617 -12.20 34.66 3.61
N PHE A 618 -13.33 34.17 4.13
CA PHE A 618 -14.64 34.27 3.51
C PHE A 618 -15.73 34.55 4.53
N GLU A 619 -16.62 35.50 4.22
CA GLU A 619 -17.87 35.75 4.92
C GLU A 619 -19.01 35.10 4.15
N ILE A 620 -19.85 34.33 4.86
CA ILE A 620 -20.99 33.60 4.26
C ILE A 620 -22.27 34.13 4.88
N THR A 621 -23.19 34.57 4.01
CA THR A 621 -24.51 35.01 4.44
C THR A 621 -25.59 34.17 3.78
N GLY A 622 -26.43 33.55 4.58
CA GLY A 622 -27.47 32.60 4.18
C GLY A 622 -27.08 31.14 4.36
N ASP A 623 -28.07 30.27 4.21
CA ASP A 623 -27.92 28.81 4.35
C ASP A 623 -27.61 28.16 3.01
N TYR A 624 -26.85 27.05 3.05
CA TYR A 624 -26.55 26.26 1.87
C TYR A 624 -26.56 24.76 2.19
N PRO A 625 -26.89 23.88 1.22
CA PRO A 625 -26.83 22.43 1.38
C PRO A 625 -25.40 21.96 1.67
N GLN A 626 -25.23 21.15 2.72
CA GLN A 626 -23.94 20.56 3.10
C GLN A 626 -23.89 19.09 2.71
N TYR A 627 -22.72 18.63 2.20
CA TYR A 627 -22.48 17.25 1.78
C TYR A 627 -22.56 16.29 2.97
N GLY A 628 -23.07 15.07 2.73
CA GLY A 628 -23.26 14.04 3.75
C GLY A 628 -24.68 13.99 4.36
N ASN A 629 -25.67 14.60 3.71
CA ASN A 629 -27.04 14.67 4.19
C ASN A 629 -28.09 14.15 3.17
N ASP A 630 -27.66 13.33 2.21
CA ASP A 630 -28.49 12.81 1.12
C ASP A 630 -29.23 13.94 0.36
N ASN A 631 -28.50 15.03 0.11
CA ASN A 631 -29.05 16.18 -0.58
C ASN A 631 -28.53 16.27 -2.02
N PRO A 632 -29.39 16.01 -3.04
CA PRO A 632 -28.97 15.94 -4.42
C PRO A 632 -28.41 17.26 -4.98
N LYS A 633 -28.62 18.40 -4.32
CA LYS A 633 -28.07 19.69 -4.76
C LYS A 633 -26.56 19.75 -4.58
N VAL A 634 -26.03 19.26 -3.46
CA VAL A 634 -24.59 19.27 -3.15
C VAL A 634 -23.92 17.96 -3.58
N ASP A 635 -24.61 16.81 -3.48
CA ASP A 635 -24.07 15.52 -3.87
C ASP A 635 -23.75 15.48 -5.37
N ARG A 636 -24.59 16.11 -6.23
CA ARG A 636 -24.29 16.29 -7.66
C ARG A 636 -23.06 17.17 -7.90
N ILE A 637 -22.83 18.20 -7.08
CA ILE A 637 -21.61 19.04 -7.19
C ILE A 637 -20.38 18.18 -6.90
N ALA A 638 -20.39 17.36 -5.84
CA ALA A 638 -19.31 16.45 -5.49
C ALA A 638 -19.02 15.47 -6.65
N ALA A 639 -20.05 14.80 -7.17
CA ALA A 639 -19.93 13.86 -8.30
C ALA A 639 -19.40 14.56 -9.58
N GLU A 640 -19.85 15.80 -9.86
CA GLU A 640 -19.39 16.56 -11.01
C GLU A 640 -17.91 16.93 -10.92
N VAL A 641 -17.42 17.34 -9.76
CA VAL A 641 -16.00 17.63 -9.53
C VAL A 641 -15.14 16.40 -9.80
N VAL A 642 -15.53 15.25 -9.26
CA VAL A 642 -14.83 13.96 -9.46
C VAL A 642 -14.78 13.61 -10.96
N ARG A 643 -15.93 13.65 -11.63
CA ARG A 643 -16.03 13.35 -13.06
C ARG A 643 -15.19 14.30 -13.93
N LYS A 644 -15.23 15.60 -13.67
CA LYS A 644 -14.46 16.61 -14.42
C LYS A 644 -12.96 16.42 -14.25
N PHE A 645 -12.47 16.19 -13.02
CA PHE A 645 -11.06 15.99 -12.78
C PHE A 645 -10.54 14.72 -13.46
N MET A 646 -11.28 13.61 -13.38
CA MET A 646 -10.92 12.37 -14.10
C MET A 646 -10.90 12.58 -15.62
N LYS A 647 -11.85 13.32 -16.17
CA LYS A 647 -11.88 13.69 -17.60
C LYS A 647 -10.62 14.49 -18.02
N HIS A 648 -10.11 15.35 -17.16
CA HIS A 648 -8.85 16.06 -17.45
C HIS A 648 -7.64 15.13 -17.36
N LEU A 649 -7.55 14.27 -16.35
CA LEU A 649 -6.48 13.28 -16.22
C LEU A 649 -6.37 12.36 -17.45
N SER A 650 -7.50 11.90 -17.96
CA SER A 650 -7.57 10.98 -19.11
C SER A 650 -7.08 11.57 -20.45
N LYS A 651 -6.86 12.90 -20.52
CA LYS A 651 -6.32 13.55 -21.72
C LYS A 651 -4.80 13.41 -21.84
N HIS A 652 -4.10 12.97 -20.79
CA HIS A 652 -2.65 12.99 -20.74
C HIS A 652 -2.05 11.59 -20.85
N LYS A 653 -0.94 11.48 -21.57
CA LYS A 653 -0.21 10.23 -21.74
C LYS A 653 0.60 9.93 -20.48
N CYS A 654 0.37 8.75 -19.92
CA CYS A 654 1.13 8.24 -18.78
C CYS A 654 2.33 7.40 -19.23
N TYR A 655 3.32 7.29 -18.34
CA TYR A 655 4.51 6.46 -18.53
C TYR A 655 4.12 5.01 -18.84
N ARG A 656 4.83 4.38 -19.77
CA ARG A 656 4.59 3.00 -20.28
C ARG A 656 3.13 2.75 -20.69
N ASN A 657 2.47 3.77 -21.22
CA ASN A 657 1.06 3.72 -21.65
C ASN A 657 0.08 3.28 -20.54
N ALA A 658 0.43 3.52 -19.26
CA ALA A 658 -0.47 3.25 -18.15
C ALA A 658 -1.78 4.04 -18.31
N ARG A 659 -2.91 3.42 -17.91
CA ARG A 659 -4.20 4.07 -17.89
C ARG A 659 -4.33 4.88 -16.59
N PRO A 660 -4.60 6.19 -16.63
CA PRO A 660 -4.83 6.96 -15.41
C PRO A 660 -6.12 6.49 -14.73
N THR A 661 -6.05 6.35 -13.40
CA THR A 661 -7.18 6.09 -12.51
C THR A 661 -7.24 7.16 -11.44
N GLN A 662 -8.37 7.33 -10.78
CA GLN A 662 -8.57 8.34 -9.75
C GLN A 662 -9.02 7.69 -8.45
N SER A 663 -8.52 8.19 -7.33
CA SER A 663 -9.00 7.84 -5.99
C SER A 663 -9.46 9.05 -5.19
N ILE A 664 -10.40 8.80 -4.29
CA ILE A 664 -10.85 9.73 -3.26
C ILE A 664 -10.40 9.18 -1.92
N LEU A 665 -9.14 9.45 -1.58
CA LEU A 665 -8.46 8.86 -0.43
C LEU A 665 -7.41 9.85 0.11
N THR A 666 -7.42 10.12 1.40
CA THR A 666 -6.43 11.03 2.03
C THR A 666 -5.46 10.35 2.97
N ILE A 667 -5.76 9.12 3.40
CA ILE A 667 -5.00 8.47 4.47
C ILE A 667 -5.08 9.37 5.73
N THR A 668 -4.08 9.42 6.59
CA THR A 668 -3.98 10.37 7.72
C THR A 668 -3.46 11.75 7.30
N SER A 669 -3.12 11.93 6.04
CA SER A 669 -2.59 13.18 5.51
C SER A 669 -3.62 14.32 5.40
N ASN A 670 -4.90 14.05 5.74
CA ASN A 670 -5.95 15.07 5.80
C ASN A 670 -5.58 16.24 6.72
N VAL A 671 -4.85 15.99 7.82
CA VAL A 671 -4.30 17.01 8.71
C VAL A 671 -3.27 17.87 7.97
N VAL A 672 -2.32 17.23 7.27
CA VAL A 672 -1.26 17.92 6.51
C VAL A 672 -1.85 18.76 5.37
N TYR A 673 -2.87 18.26 4.67
CA TYR A 673 -3.54 19.05 3.62
C TYR A 673 -4.23 20.28 4.20
N GLY A 674 -4.90 20.14 5.36
CA GLY A 674 -5.49 21.26 6.07
C GLY A 674 -4.48 22.33 6.46
N LYS A 675 -3.34 21.93 7.07
CA LYS A 675 -2.23 22.82 7.44
C LYS A 675 -1.70 23.62 6.26
N LYS A 676 -1.65 23.03 5.07
CA LYS A 676 -1.15 23.67 3.84
C LYS A 676 -2.19 24.51 3.10
N THR A 677 -3.46 24.54 3.53
CA THR A 677 -4.57 25.20 2.84
C THR A 677 -5.12 26.37 3.68
N GLY A 678 -5.33 27.51 3.04
CA GLY A 678 -5.97 28.69 3.62
C GLY A 678 -7.45 28.43 3.97
N SER A 679 -8.17 29.47 4.45
CA SER A 679 -9.62 29.42 4.65
C SER A 679 -10.34 29.17 3.32
N THR A 680 -11.50 28.50 3.38
CA THR A 680 -12.25 28.10 2.18
C THR A 680 -13.69 28.62 2.20
N PRO A 681 -14.33 28.79 1.05
CA PRO A 681 -15.66 29.40 0.92
C PRO A 681 -16.79 28.69 1.68
N ASP A 682 -16.59 27.49 2.17
CA ASP A 682 -17.50 26.72 3.02
C ASP A 682 -17.42 27.08 4.52
N GLY A 683 -16.53 28.03 4.89
CA GLY A 683 -16.31 28.47 6.27
C GLY A 683 -15.21 27.71 7.03
N ARG A 684 -14.56 26.69 6.41
CA ARG A 684 -13.39 26.03 7.02
C ARG A 684 -12.26 27.04 7.13
N LYS A 685 -11.65 27.14 8.30
CA LYS A 685 -10.56 28.08 8.58
C LYS A 685 -9.19 27.53 8.14
N ALA A 686 -8.27 28.44 7.88
CA ALA A 686 -6.89 28.10 7.51
C ALA A 686 -6.24 27.18 8.54
N GLY A 687 -5.65 26.09 8.08
CA GLY A 687 -4.99 25.12 8.94
C GLY A 687 -5.90 24.03 9.52
N GLU A 688 -7.21 24.17 9.49
CA GLU A 688 -8.12 23.12 9.97
C GLU A 688 -7.99 21.86 9.07
N PRO A 689 -7.97 20.64 9.66
CA PRO A 689 -7.92 19.39 8.91
C PRO A 689 -9.07 19.26 7.91
N PHE A 690 -8.80 18.57 6.78
CA PHE A 690 -9.88 18.11 5.91
C PHE A 690 -10.56 16.89 6.51
N ALA A 691 -11.79 16.60 6.08
CA ALA A 691 -12.35 15.27 6.30
C ALA A 691 -11.56 14.20 5.53
N PRO A 692 -11.43 12.98 6.05
CA PRO A 692 -10.69 11.92 5.38
C PRO A 692 -11.45 11.37 4.16
N GLY A 693 -10.75 11.18 3.04
CA GLY A 693 -11.31 10.56 1.83
C GLY A 693 -12.57 11.25 1.31
N ALA A 694 -13.63 10.47 1.16
CA ALA A 694 -14.94 10.93 0.71
C ALA A 694 -15.89 11.33 1.86
N ASN A 695 -15.39 11.36 3.10
CA ASN A 695 -16.21 11.74 4.25
C ASN A 695 -16.74 13.17 4.13
N PRO A 696 -17.95 13.43 4.62
CA PRO A 696 -18.41 14.78 4.92
C PRO A 696 -17.50 15.48 5.93
N MET A 697 -17.43 16.80 5.91
CA MET A 697 -16.73 17.57 6.93
C MET A 697 -17.37 17.33 8.31
N HIS A 698 -16.51 17.24 9.34
CA HIS A 698 -16.92 16.88 10.71
C HIS A 698 -18.06 17.75 11.21
N GLY A 699 -19.12 17.10 11.71
CA GLY A 699 -20.31 17.75 12.27
C GLY A 699 -21.26 18.38 11.24
N ARG A 700 -21.02 18.17 9.92
CA ARG A 700 -21.93 18.64 8.85
C ARG A 700 -22.94 17.60 8.42
N ASP A 701 -22.68 16.32 8.62
CA ASP A 701 -23.55 15.17 8.31
C ASP A 701 -24.58 14.94 9.45
N ARG A 702 -25.61 15.79 9.49
CA ARG A 702 -26.58 15.85 10.60
C ARG A 702 -27.84 15.01 10.41
N SER A 703 -28.06 14.52 9.19
CA SER A 703 -29.29 13.77 8.82
C SER A 703 -29.27 12.30 9.27
N GLY A 704 -28.17 11.82 9.86
CA GLY A 704 -28.02 10.46 10.38
C GLY A 704 -27.08 9.59 9.52
N ALA A 705 -26.87 8.37 9.98
CA ALA A 705 -25.92 7.42 9.40
C ALA A 705 -26.24 7.09 7.92
N VAL A 706 -27.48 6.72 7.64
CA VAL A 706 -27.92 6.30 6.29
C VAL A 706 -27.79 7.44 5.29
N ALA A 707 -28.14 8.67 5.68
CA ALA A 707 -28.01 9.83 4.80
C ALA A 707 -26.54 10.12 4.44
N SER A 708 -25.62 9.99 5.42
CA SER A 708 -24.19 10.14 5.17
C SER A 708 -23.67 9.05 4.21
N MET A 709 -24.06 7.79 4.41
CA MET A 709 -23.72 6.67 3.54
C MET A 709 -24.19 6.89 2.10
N ARG A 710 -25.44 7.35 1.91
CA ARG A 710 -26.02 7.61 0.58
C ARG A 710 -25.32 8.74 -0.16
N SER A 711 -24.99 9.82 0.52
CA SER A 711 -24.18 10.89 -0.11
C SER A 711 -22.87 10.39 -0.67
N VAL A 712 -22.18 9.47 0.04
CA VAL A 712 -20.93 8.85 -0.43
C VAL A 712 -21.19 7.84 -1.54
N ALA A 713 -22.24 7.01 -1.43
CA ALA A 713 -22.61 6.02 -2.45
C ALA A 713 -23.00 6.66 -3.80
N ASN A 714 -23.45 7.94 -3.80
CA ASN A 714 -23.71 8.71 -5.01
C ASN A 714 -22.45 9.04 -5.84
N LEU A 715 -21.23 8.82 -5.29
CA LEU A 715 -19.98 8.98 -6.02
C LEU A 715 -19.76 7.77 -6.94
N GLN A 716 -19.72 8.00 -8.23
CA GLN A 716 -19.64 6.94 -9.23
C GLN A 716 -18.25 6.30 -9.27
N TYR A 717 -18.19 5.00 -9.07
CA TYR A 717 -16.94 4.22 -9.09
C TYR A 717 -16.23 4.29 -10.45
N ASP A 718 -16.95 4.38 -11.56
CA ASP A 718 -16.39 4.51 -12.92
C ASP A 718 -15.41 5.69 -13.10
N TYR A 719 -15.58 6.74 -12.32
CA TYR A 719 -14.66 7.89 -12.32
C TYR A 719 -13.62 7.83 -11.21
N SER A 720 -13.67 6.82 -10.34
CA SER A 720 -12.77 6.67 -9.20
C SER A 720 -12.35 5.21 -8.99
N GLU A 721 -11.94 4.53 -10.07
CA GLU A 721 -11.56 3.10 -10.05
C GLU A 721 -10.36 2.77 -9.14
N ASP A 722 -9.59 3.78 -8.74
CA ASP A 722 -8.53 3.64 -7.72
C ASP A 722 -9.08 3.73 -6.29
N GLY A 723 -10.40 3.82 -6.13
CA GLY A 723 -11.13 3.64 -4.89
C GLY A 723 -11.70 4.92 -4.27
N ILE A 724 -12.80 4.74 -3.53
CA ILE A 724 -13.53 5.78 -2.81
C ILE A 724 -13.54 5.42 -1.34
N SER A 725 -12.66 6.04 -0.54
CA SER A 725 -12.53 5.74 0.89
C SER A 725 -13.57 6.48 1.73
N TYR A 726 -14.36 5.73 2.48
CA TYR A 726 -15.29 6.24 3.47
C TYR A 726 -14.99 5.65 4.84
N THR A 727 -14.97 6.48 5.89
CA THR A 727 -14.78 6.05 7.27
C THR A 727 -16.01 6.40 8.09
N PHE A 728 -16.66 5.39 8.60
CA PHE A 728 -17.92 5.47 9.33
C PHE A 728 -17.72 5.18 10.81
N SER A 729 -18.22 6.04 11.68
CA SER A 729 -18.17 5.84 13.14
C SER A 729 -19.57 5.89 13.72
N ILE A 730 -19.92 4.88 14.54
CA ILE A 730 -21.24 4.72 15.12
C ILE A 730 -21.15 4.31 16.59
N LEU A 731 -22.11 4.77 17.41
CA LEU A 731 -22.20 4.31 18.79
C LEU A 731 -22.72 2.85 18.83
N PRO A 732 -22.16 1.99 19.69
CA PRO A 732 -22.69 0.63 19.87
C PRO A 732 -24.19 0.60 20.15
N SER A 733 -24.69 1.51 20.98
CA SER A 733 -26.12 1.62 21.35
C SER A 733 -27.03 1.99 20.17
N THR A 734 -26.51 2.58 19.10
CA THR A 734 -27.27 2.88 17.89
C THR A 734 -27.50 1.62 17.05
N LEU A 735 -26.54 0.66 17.09
CA LEU A 735 -26.67 -0.63 16.43
C LEU A 735 -27.61 -1.60 17.16
N GLY A 736 -27.77 -1.50 18.47
CA GLY A 736 -28.64 -2.37 19.24
C GLY A 736 -28.26 -2.48 20.70
N LYS A 737 -29.09 -3.17 21.48
CA LYS A 737 -28.90 -3.37 22.92
C LYS A 737 -28.05 -4.59 23.22
N THR A 738 -28.13 -5.63 22.39
CA THR A 738 -27.37 -6.87 22.51
C THR A 738 -26.33 -6.95 21.40
N LEU A 739 -25.29 -7.76 21.61
CA LEU A 739 -24.26 -8.00 20.59
C LEU A 739 -24.88 -8.61 19.30
N GLU A 740 -25.83 -9.50 19.44
CA GLU A 740 -26.51 -10.11 18.31
C GLU A 740 -27.29 -9.06 17.49
N GLU A 741 -28.07 -8.18 18.14
CA GLU A 741 -28.73 -7.06 17.48
C GLU A 741 -27.73 -6.16 16.76
N GLN A 742 -26.60 -5.86 17.39
CA GLN A 742 -25.55 -5.02 16.83
C GLN A 742 -24.93 -5.66 15.58
N GLN A 743 -24.67 -6.98 15.61
CA GLN A 743 -24.15 -7.74 14.47
C GLN A 743 -25.13 -7.70 13.29
N VAL A 744 -26.41 -8.03 13.56
CA VAL A 744 -27.46 -8.06 12.53
C VAL A 744 -27.66 -6.66 11.92
N ASN A 745 -27.74 -5.63 12.73
CA ASN A 745 -27.95 -4.27 12.26
C ASN A 745 -26.73 -3.73 11.50
N LEU A 746 -25.50 -4.09 11.91
CA LEU A 746 -24.31 -3.69 11.20
C LEU A 746 -24.22 -4.34 9.81
N TYR A 747 -24.43 -5.66 9.70
CA TYR A 747 -24.34 -6.29 8.38
C TYR A 747 -25.48 -5.84 7.45
N ASN A 748 -26.67 -5.56 7.96
CA ASN A 748 -27.75 -5.00 7.18
C ASN A 748 -27.43 -3.58 6.67
N LEU A 749 -26.76 -2.75 7.48
CA LEU A 749 -26.26 -1.44 7.04
C LEU A 749 -25.26 -1.59 5.90
N LEU A 750 -24.36 -2.57 6.01
CA LEU A 750 -23.37 -2.86 4.95
C LEU A 750 -24.06 -3.35 3.67
N ASP A 751 -25.01 -4.28 3.78
CA ASP A 751 -25.80 -4.75 2.64
C ASP A 751 -26.51 -3.57 1.94
N GLY A 752 -27.14 -2.67 2.70
CA GLY A 752 -27.78 -1.47 2.17
C GLY A 752 -26.81 -0.52 1.49
N TYR A 753 -25.69 -0.22 2.13
CA TYR A 753 -24.67 0.69 1.59
C TYR A 753 -24.08 0.20 0.26
N PHE A 754 -23.74 -1.08 0.16
CA PHE A 754 -23.18 -1.67 -1.06
C PHE A 754 -24.24 -1.86 -2.15
N THR A 755 -25.48 -2.12 -1.79
CA THR A 755 -26.63 -2.15 -2.74
C THR A 755 -26.90 -0.76 -3.32
N ASP A 756 -26.76 0.30 -2.54
CA ASP A 756 -26.87 1.69 -2.99
C ASP A 756 -25.67 2.17 -3.85
N GLY A 757 -24.68 1.32 -4.10
CA GLY A 757 -23.51 1.64 -4.95
C GLY A 757 -22.28 2.11 -4.19
N GLY A 758 -22.25 1.96 -2.86
CA GLY A 758 -21.06 2.24 -2.05
C GLY A 758 -19.89 1.36 -2.49
N HIS A 759 -18.67 1.95 -2.52
CA HIS A 759 -17.46 1.23 -2.92
C HIS A 759 -16.72 0.60 -1.74
N HIS A 760 -16.37 1.39 -0.74
CA HIS A 760 -15.57 0.99 0.41
C HIS A 760 -16.06 1.66 1.68
N ILE A 761 -16.00 0.94 2.80
CA ILE A 761 -16.31 1.47 4.11
C ILE A 761 -15.39 0.91 5.20
N ASN A 762 -14.82 1.80 5.98
CA ASN A 762 -14.22 1.53 7.29
C ASN A 762 -15.30 1.68 8.36
N VAL A 763 -15.38 0.76 9.31
CA VAL A 763 -16.33 0.81 10.40
C VAL A 763 -15.61 0.93 11.75
N ASN A 764 -15.96 1.98 12.51
CA ASN A 764 -15.58 2.15 13.91
C ASN A 764 -16.83 2.06 14.78
N VAL A 765 -16.94 1.04 15.61
CA VAL A 765 -17.98 0.95 16.62
C VAL A 765 -17.35 1.37 17.96
N ILE A 766 -17.44 2.65 18.31
CA ILE A 766 -16.62 3.19 19.40
C ILE A 766 -17.33 4.28 20.19
N LEU A 767 -16.94 4.41 21.44
CA LEU A 767 -17.37 5.50 22.33
C LEU A 767 -16.29 6.59 22.36
N ARG A 768 -16.68 7.85 22.14
CA ARG A 768 -15.75 9.00 22.25
C ARG A 768 -15.01 9.03 23.58
N LYS A 769 -15.69 8.66 24.70
CA LYS A 769 -15.05 8.58 26.02
C LYS A 769 -13.88 7.61 26.07
N THR A 770 -13.93 6.50 25.32
CA THR A 770 -12.83 5.53 25.23
C THR A 770 -11.61 6.14 24.54
N LEU A 771 -11.81 6.94 23.48
CA LEU A 771 -10.72 7.64 22.82
C LEU A 771 -10.08 8.70 23.74
N LEU A 772 -10.88 9.44 24.47
CA LEU A 772 -10.37 10.44 25.43
C LEU A 772 -9.59 9.77 26.58
N ASP A 773 -10.12 8.67 27.16
CA ASP A 773 -9.40 7.91 28.19
C ASP A 773 -8.09 7.29 27.65
N ALA A 774 -8.08 6.87 26.39
CA ALA A 774 -6.87 6.36 25.74
C ALA A 774 -5.82 7.45 25.43
N MET A 775 -6.22 8.72 25.30
CA MET A 775 -5.28 9.85 25.21
C MET A 775 -4.61 10.11 26.55
N ASP A 776 -5.39 10.05 27.64
CA ASP A 776 -4.93 10.32 29.00
C ASP A 776 -4.17 9.11 29.61
N HIS A 777 -4.56 7.89 29.24
CA HIS A 777 -4.06 6.62 29.78
C HIS A 777 -3.69 5.61 28.68
N PRO A 778 -2.70 5.90 27.82
CA PRO A 778 -2.36 5.05 26.67
C PRO A 778 -1.89 3.65 27.06
N GLU A 779 -1.39 3.46 28.27
CA GLU A 779 -0.95 2.17 28.81
C GLU A 779 -2.10 1.17 29.03
N LYS A 780 -3.33 1.66 29.21
CA LYS A 780 -4.54 0.81 29.34
C LYS A 780 -5.01 0.29 27.98
N TYR A 781 -4.55 0.90 26.88
CA TYR A 781 -5.05 0.65 25.53
C TYR A 781 -3.92 0.31 24.53
N PRO A 782 -3.04 -0.65 24.81
CA PRO A 782 -1.84 -0.90 24.00
C PRO A 782 -2.15 -1.38 22.58
N GLN A 783 -3.32 -1.95 22.34
CA GLN A 783 -3.76 -2.47 21.06
C GLN A 783 -5.04 -1.81 20.52
N LEU A 784 -5.45 -0.65 21.07
CA LEU A 784 -6.63 0.05 20.59
C LEU A 784 -6.44 0.45 19.12
N THR A 785 -7.14 -0.25 18.26
CA THR A 785 -7.11 -0.02 16.82
C THR A 785 -8.28 0.87 16.41
N ILE A 786 -8.00 1.84 15.55
CA ILE A 786 -8.99 2.76 14.97
C ILE A 786 -8.83 2.80 13.46
N ARG A 787 -9.94 2.74 12.72
CA ARG A 787 -9.98 2.96 11.28
C ARG A 787 -9.89 4.46 10.99
N VAL A 788 -8.99 4.85 10.11
CA VAL A 788 -8.73 6.29 9.85
C VAL A 788 -9.14 6.74 8.45
N SER A 789 -8.62 6.13 7.40
CA SER A 789 -9.02 6.37 6.01
C SER A 789 -8.41 5.29 5.11
N GLY A 790 -9.16 4.23 4.82
CA GLY A 790 -8.70 3.09 4.03
C GLY A 790 -7.78 2.12 4.77
N TYR A 791 -7.36 2.41 5.99
CA TYR A 791 -6.58 1.50 6.85
C TYR A 791 -6.81 1.81 8.33
N ALA A 792 -6.26 0.97 9.20
CA ALA A 792 -6.29 1.15 10.63
C ALA A 792 -4.93 1.60 11.16
N VAL A 793 -4.96 2.20 12.34
CA VAL A 793 -3.76 2.54 13.12
C VAL A 793 -3.98 2.18 14.58
N ASN A 794 -2.89 2.03 15.32
CA ASN A 794 -3.00 2.00 16.77
C ASN A 794 -3.21 3.44 17.27
N PHE A 795 -4.33 3.71 17.92
CA PHE A 795 -4.72 5.06 18.33
C PHE A 795 -3.70 5.72 19.24
N THR A 796 -3.05 4.95 20.11
CA THR A 796 -2.07 5.47 21.08
C THR A 796 -0.70 5.81 20.47
N THR A 797 -0.48 5.48 19.17
CA THR A 797 0.75 5.85 18.42
C THR A 797 0.57 7.09 17.56
N LEU A 798 -0.66 7.58 17.41
CA LEU A 798 -0.96 8.82 16.70
C LEU A 798 -0.38 10.04 17.44
N THR A 799 0.00 11.08 16.69
CA THR A 799 0.31 12.38 17.29
C THR A 799 -0.93 12.95 17.98
N HIS A 800 -0.73 13.78 19.00
CA HIS A 800 -1.84 14.41 19.73
C HIS A 800 -2.83 15.12 18.79
N GLU A 801 -2.34 15.78 17.76
CA GLU A 801 -3.17 16.48 16.77
C GLU A 801 -4.02 15.50 15.93
N GLN A 802 -3.43 14.37 15.53
CA GLN A 802 -4.16 13.31 14.81
C GLN A 802 -5.18 12.62 15.70
N GLN A 803 -4.88 12.41 17.00
CA GLN A 803 -5.83 11.90 17.98
C GLN A 803 -7.03 12.84 18.13
N LEU A 804 -6.78 14.16 18.29
CA LEU A 804 -7.83 15.17 18.36
C LEU A 804 -8.68 15.21 17.08
N GLU A 805 -8.07 15.04 15.90
CA GLU A 805 -8.81 14.94 14.64
C GLU A 805 -9.79 13.76 14.66
N VAL A 806 -9.32 12.57 15.08
CA VAL A 806 -10.17 11.37 15.21
C VAL A 806 -11.30 11.57 16.22
N VAL A 807 -11.01 12.17 17.39
CA VAL A 807 -12.01 12.46 18.42
C VAL A 807 -13.08 13.45 17.95
N ARG A 808 -12.74 14.35 17.03
CA ARG A 808 -13.67 15.36 16.46
C ARG A 808 -14.56 14.81 15.36
N ARG A 809 -14.27 13.63 14.81
CA ARG A 809 -15.07 13.02 13.75
C ARG A 809 -16.51 12.82 14.20
N THR A 810 -17.43 12.86 13.25
CA THR A 810 -18.82 12.53 13.51
C THR A 810 -18.94 11.07 13.98
N VAL A 811 -19.59 10.88 15.11
CA VAL A 811 -20.00 9.56 15.60
C VAL A 811 -21.51 9.53 15.60
N HIS A 812 -22.07 8.72 14.70
CA HIS A 812 -23.51 8.66 14.50
C HIS A 812 -24.21 8.05 15.72
N SER A 813 -25.17 8.80 16.27
CA SER A 813 -26.02 8.39 17.41
C SER A 813 -27.45 8.04 17.00
N LYS A 814 -27.75 8.10 15.68
CA LYS A 814 -29.02 7.71 15.05
C LYS A 814 -28.74 7.17 13.65
N MET A 815 -29.61 6.27 13.21
CA MET A 815 -29.60 5.72 11.84
C MET A 815 -29.94 6.78 10.78
#